data_0480703a4d1a9f2d878e72ac9956fd87
#
_entry.id   0480703a4d1a9f2d878e72ac9956fd87
#
_cell.length_a   1.000
_cell.length_b   1.000
_cell.length_c   1.000
_cell.angle_alpha   90.00
_cell.angle_beta   90.00
_cell.angle_gamma   90.00
#
_symmetry.space_group_name_H-M   'P 1'
#
loop_
_entity.id
_entity.type
_entity.pdbx_description
1 polymer ?
#
loop_
_entity_poly.entity_id
_entity_poly.type
_entity_poly.pdbx_seq_one_letter_code
_entity_poly.pdbx_strand_id
1 'polypeptide(L)'
;MRTCLLACILLLSVSCNNVAHLSPDQSLLVKNKVKVSRGGEVSKMDMTNMLIQEPNGKILGARIRLGIYNGAKPDKHNWWNNKLRELGEPPVVFDSSTIVSSQERILMHAASKGYFYPELTSEVKRKGRQNRKVVVSYNLTLDEPYRLRDVAISVLDDSLQGQFDDWDKRTLLKPGMQYKVSTLDAERSRIAEKLQNLGYWAFSKDCVSYSIDSSLNSKQMDVLLLVKKMYSKQNDSLTGEPLLLHHKKYYIDNVYLFPQSRSKINERDFNFDTVAFENLSRRDRRKGISRPTYLFINQGKPIIKYKPLLQKTFLRSGDLYSLRNVSQTYNNLGDLRVFQYNSISFTEKPYDTALSYIDNNRLDCNIHIIQGSRFGFSVEGQLTTSSGIQGIAAVIGFQNRNTFGGGEILNVKLRGVYEFQVTADQQKNKTFLNTFEVKAEASLEFPRFLLPISLDRFSQYFRPSSIIAVSYSYQFKRDYSRGTFNATFGYRWRQNLGEHVFNPIEISTIQMGNLSERFEKALQEYQEKKNYRLYYQYSDHFILTPRYRFTYNDQRQGEIRDFNRLKVEVEVAGSLLYGIAYAIHGEQPRNAGYKLFNLPFSQYTRAEVDYAHHFTFGEKTSLVLRADLGVGYSYGNSKSMPYEKAFFAGGNNSLRAWPLYQLGPGGYAHPKGTPDFERLGDILMVFNIEQRFPIVGGLRGAVFLDAGNIWLFRTNETYPNGVFSPKRFYKEFALGTGVGLRYDFKFFLIRMDVGIPLRDPSLAGSKDCWVIRHFKLKDLIFNFGIGYPF
;
A
#
# COMPACT_ATOMS: atom_id res chain seq x y z
N MET A 1 10.20 -33.22 -5.58
CA MET A 1 8.75 -33.47 -5.50
C MET A 1 8.38 -34.62 -4.56
N ARG A 2 8.98 -35.83 -4.63
CA ARG A 2 8.62 -36.93 -3.70
C ARG A 2 8.84 -36.63 -2.22
N THR A 3 9.90 -35.93 -1.85
CA THR A 3 10.19 -35.52 -0.47
C THR A 3 9.24 -34.47 0.07
N CYS A 4 8.79 -33.51 -0.74
CA CYS A 4 7.75 -32.54 -0.33
C CYS A 4 6.37 -33.20 -0.21
N LEU A 5 6.06 -34.16 -1.08
CA LEU A 5 4.80 -34.92 -0.98
C LEU A 5 4.78 -35.80 0.27
N LEU A 6 5.89 -36.43 0.63
CA LEU A 6 6.04 -37.19 1.89
C LEU A 6 5.94 -36.29 3.12
N ALA A 7 6.52 -35.08 3.12
CA ALA A 7 6.36 -34.11 4.20
C ALA A 7 4.92 -33.61 4.34
N CYS A 8 4.21 -33.38 3.22
CA CYS A 8 2.78 -33.06 3.24
C CYS A 8 1.92 -34.23 3.74
N ILE A 9 2.22 -35.47 3.38
CA ILE A 9 1.52 -36.67 3.85
C ILE A 9 1.78 -36.91 5.33
N LEU A 10 3.01 -36.72 5.83
CA LEU A 10 3.35 -36.77 7.25
C LEU A 10 2.63 -35.67 8.07
N LEU A 11 2.49 -34.45 7.55
CA LEU A 11 1.73 -33.37 8.16
C LEU A 11 0.22 -33.66 8.19
N LEU A 12 -0.31 -34.40 7.22
CA LEU A 12 -1.71 -34.82 7.18
C LEU A 12 -2.02 -35.94 8.16
N SER A 13 -1.07 -36.82 8.48
CA SER A 13 -1.25 -37.93 9.43
C SER A 13 -1.24 -37.51 10.90
N VAL A 14 -0.66 -36.36 11.24
CA VAL A 14 -0.67 -35.79 12.62
C VAL A 14 -2.03 -35.21 13.02
N SER A 15 -2.98 -35.07 12.11
CA SER A 15 -4.28 -34.41 12.33
C SER A 15 -5.38 -35.29 12.92
N CYS A 16 -5.14 -36.54 13.29
CA CYS A 16 -6.25 -37.48 13.63
C CYS A 16 -6.83 -37.36 15.04
N ASN A 17 -6.16 -36.77 16.02
CA ASN A 17 -6.70 -36.72 17.40
C ASN A 17 -6.81 -35.29 17.95
N ASN A 18 -7.84 -34.57 17.49
CA ASN A 18 -8.06 -33.14 17.84
C ASN A 18 -8.49 -32.96 19.34
N VAL A 19 -8.73 -34.01 20.11
CA VAL A 19 -9.21 -33.96 21.49
C VAL A 19 -8.23 -34.56 22.50
N ALA A 20 -6.98 -34.78 22.09
CA ALA A 20 -5.97 -35.49 22.88
C ALA A 20 -5.63 -34.81 24.21
N HIS A 21 -5.68 -33.50 24.27
CA HIS A 21 -5.28 -32.70 25.46
C HIS A 21 -6.49 -32.13 26.23
N LEU A 22 -7.70 -32.62 25.99
CA LEU A 22 -8.90 -32.22 26.74
C LEU A 22 -9.18 -33.18 27.89
N SER A 23 -9.62 -32.65 29.04
CA SER A 23 -10.13 -33.43 30.13
C SER A 23 -11.41 -34.19 29.74
N PRO A 24 -11.77 -35.31 30.39
CA PRO A 24 -12.93 -36.15 30.01
C PRO A 24 -14.26 -35.38 29.92
N ASP A 25 -14.43 -34.38 30.75
CA ASP A 25 -15.61 -33.51 30.87
C ASP A 25 -15.64 -32.37 29.85
N GLN A 26 -14.51 -32.09 29.20
CA GLN A 26 -14.38 -31.00 28.24
C GLN A 26 -14.72 -31.41 26.81
N SER A 27 -15.30 -30.47 26.05
CA SER A 27 -15.64 -30.66 24.66
C SER A 27 -14.93 -29.60 23.79
N LEU A 28 -14.43 -29.99 22.60
CA LEU A 28 -13.80 -29.12 21.65
C LEU A 28 -14.84 -28.37 20.81
N LEU A 29 -14.75 -27.06 20.75
CA LEU A 29 -15.51 -26.27 19.78
C LEU A 29 -14.92 -26.46 18.36
N VAL A 30 -15.68 -27.18 17.53
CA VAL A 30 -15.21 -27.54 16.18
C VAL A 30 -15.63 -26.54 15.13
N LYS A 31 -16.83 -25.98 15.22
CA LYS A 31 -17.38 -25.10 14.21
C LYS A 31 -18.50 -24.24 14.76
N ASN A 32 -18.49 -22.97 14.40
CA ASN A 32 -19.66 -22.12 14.42
C ASN A 32 -20.29 -22.11 13.04
N LYS A 33 -21.58 -22.36 12.95
CA LYS A 33 -22.39 -22.20 11.75
C LYS A 33 -23.24 -20.97 11.92
N VAL A 34 -23.09 -20.04 11.01
CA VAL A 34 -23.87 -18.80 11.00
C VAL A 34 -24.72 -18.79 9.76
N LYS A 35 -26.02 -18.55 9.92
CA LYS A 35 -26.99 -18.39 8.85
C LYS A 35 -27.74 -17.09 9.06
N VAL A 36 -27.82 -16.27 8.00
CA VAL A 36 -28.63 -15.05 7.94
C VAL A 36 -29.72 -15.29 6.91
N SER A 37 -30.97 -15.16 7.32
CA SER A 37 -32.16 -15.30 6.48
C SER A 37 -32.75 -13.91 6.27
N ARG A 38 -33.39 -13.68 5.10
CA ARG A 38 -33.91 -12.39 4.65
C ARG A 38 -32.80 -11.32 4.68
N GLY A 39 -31.75 -11.56 3.88
CA GLY A 39 -30.51 -10.79 3.87
C GLY A 39 -30.71 -9.28 3.69
N GLY A 40 -30.01 -8.53 4.52
CA GLY A 40 -29.86 -7.09 4.50
C GLY A 40 -28.38 -6.73 4.63
N GLU A 41 -28.08 -5.61 5.24
CA GLU A 41 -26.70 -5.15 5.45
C GLU A 41 -25.93 -5.90 6.57
N VAL A 42 -26.56 -6.87 7.26
CA VAL A 42 -25.88 -7.75 8.22
C VAL A 42 -25.38 -8.98 7.46
N SER A 43 -24.06 -9.05 7.31
CA SER A 43 -23.44 -10.17 6.65
C SER A 43 -23.20 -11.35 7.59
N LYS A 44 -23.06 -12.55 7.02
CA LYS A 44 -22.64 -13.73 7.78
C LYS A 44 -21.28 -13.50 8.47
N MET A 45 -20.42 -12.69 7.90
CA MET A 45 -19.11 -12.37 8.45
C MET A 45 -19.22 -11.45 9.65
N ASP A 46 -20.09 -10.44 9.58
CA ASP A 46 -20.37 -9.56 10.72
C ASP A 46 -20.77 -10.37 11.94
N MET A 47 -21.72 -11.28 11.76
CA MET A 47 -22.13 -12.18 12.85
C MET A 47 -20.99 -13.06 13.36
N THR A 48 -20.17 -13.59 12.47
CA THR A 48 -19.04 -14.43 12.88
C THR A 48 -18.03 -13.63 13.71
N ASN A 49 -17.81 -12.37 13.39
CA ASN A 49 -16.93 -11.48 14.13
C ASN A 49 -17.50 -11.08 15.52
N MET A 50 -18.81 -11.23 15.72
CA MET A 50 -19.47 -10.97 17.02
C MET A 50 -19.42 -12.17 17.97
N LEU A 51 -19.02 -13.35 17.50
CA LEU A 51 -18.92 -14.52 18.33
C LEU A 51 -17.74 -14.40 19.30
N ILE A 52 -17.97 -14.73 20.56
CA ILE A 52 -16.94 -14.68 21.61
C ILE A 52 -15.95 -15.82 21.47
N GLN A 53 -16.43 -17.01 21.16
CA GLN A 53 -15.56 -18.16 20.91
C GLN A 53 -15.46 -18.46 19.42
N GLU A 54 -14.23 -18.49 18.94
CA GLU A 54 -13.91 -18.97 17.60
C GLU A 54 -13.24 -20.34 17.68
N PRO A 55 -13.62 -21.30 16.82
CA PRO A 55 -12.96 -22.59 16.77
C PRO A 55 -11.54 -22.46 16.24
N ASN A 56 -10.66 -23.39 16.61
CA ASN A 56 -9.28 -23.44 16.14
C ASN A 56 -9.17 -23.26 14.63
N GLY A 57 -8.21 -22.43 14.20
CA GLY A 57 -7.97 -22.07 12.82
C GLY A 57 -7.70 -23.28 11.91
N LYS A 58 -8.19 -23.21 10.66
CA LYS A 58 -7.95 -24.22 9.64
C LYS A 58 -7.08 -23.66 8.52
N ILE A 59 -6.08 -24.43 8.14
CA ILE A 59 -5.24 -24.18 6.95
C ILE A 59 -5.52 -25.32 5.97
N LEU A 60 -5.97 -25.01 4.75
CA LEU A 60 -6.37 -26.00 3.74
C LEU A 60 -7.37 -27.07 4.24
N GLY A 61 -8.28 -26.67 5.15
CA GLY A 61 -9.29 -27.58 5.71
C GLY A 61 -8.85 -28.36 6.97
N ALA A 62 -7.56 -28.44 7.26
CA ALA A 62 -6.98 -29.14 8.42
C ALA A 62 -6.62 -28.16 9.56
N ARG A 63 -6.72 -28.61 10.83
CA ARG A 63 -6.29 -27.84 12.01
C ARG A 63 -4.82 -28.12 12.32
N ILE A 64 -3.95 -27.69 11.44
CA ILE A 64 -2.51 -27.98 11.52
C ILE A 64 -1.91 -27.44 12.82
N ARG A 65 -2.23 -26.21 13.23
CA ARG A 65 -1.70 -25.61 14.46
C ARG A 65 -2.18 -26.32 15.72
N LEU A 66 -3.44 -26.77 15.76
CA LEU A 66 -3.93 -27.62 16.85
C LEU A 66 -3.22 -28.98 16.85
N GLY A 67 -2.94 -29.56 15.67
CA GLY A 67 -2.17 -30.80 15.55
C GLY A 67 -0.74 -30.64 16.08
N ILE A 68 -0.08 -29.53 15.79
CA ILE A 68 1.27 -29.19 16.32
C ILE A 68 1.21 -29.09 17.86
N TYR A 69 0.24 -28.39 18.41
CA TYR A 69 0.04 -28.26 19.86
C TYR A 69 -0.17 -29.62 20.52
N ASN A 70 -1.03 -30.47 19.95
CA ASN A 70 -1.33 -31.80 20.43
C ASN A 70 -0.14 -32.77 20.29
N GLY A 71 0.86 -32.47 19.49
CA GLY A 71 2.11 -33.21 19.42
C GLY A 71 3.04 -32.99 20.61
N ALA A 72 2.84 -31.92 21.38
CA ALA A 72 3.58 -31.70 22.61
C ALA A 72 3.06 -32.60 23.74
N LYS A 73 3.92 -33.26 24.53
CA LYS A 73 3.53 -34.03 25.70
C LYS A 73 3.13 -33.12 26.86
N PRO A 74 1.95 -33.30 27.49
CA PRO A 74 1.46 -32.38 28.52
C PRO A 74 2.45 -32.15 29.67
N ASP A 75 3.02 -33.24 30.16
CA ASP A 75 3.88 -33.27 31.35
C ASP A 75 5.35 -32.96 31.10
N LYS A 76 5.75 -32.70 29.82
CA LYS A 76 7.15 -32.42 29.47
C LYS A 76 7.34 -30.97 29.09
N HIS A 77 8.23 -30.27 29.82
CA HIS A 77 8.59 -28.86 29.58
C HIS A 77 9.97 -28.67 28.95
N ASN A 78 10.46 -29.66 28.18
CA ASN A 78 11.70 -29.49 27.42
C ASN A 78 11.54 -28.50 26.25
N TRP A 79 12.66 -28.00 25.70
CA TRP A 79 12.71 -27.03 24.62
C TRP A 79 11.81 -27.39 23.42
N TRP A 80 11.78 -28.66 23.01
CA TRP A 80 10.96 -29.11 21.88
C TRP A 80 9.45 -29.04 22.18
N ASN A 81 8.98 -29.48 23.34
CA ASN A 81 7.58 -29.40 23.70
C ASN A 81 7.13 -27.96 23.90
N ASN A 82 8.01 -27.10 24.43
CA ASN A 82 7.70 -25.67 24.55
C ASN A 82 7.58 -25.00 23.18
N LYS A 83 8.47 -25.35 22.23
CA LYS A 83 8.36 -24.86 20.83
C LYS A 83 7.12 -25.37 20.12
N LEU A 84 6.72 -26.63 20.30
CA LEU A 84 5.47 -27.14 19.74
C LEU A 84 4.24 -26.43 20.31
N ARG A 85 4.23 -26.10 21.60
CA ARG A 85 3.17 -25.30 22.22
C ARG A 85 3.14 -23.86 21.72
N GLU A 86 4.29 -23.24 21.55
CA GLU A 86 4.43 -21.86 21.03
C GLU A 86 3.99 -21.75 19.56
N LEU A 87 4.39 -22.70 18.72
CA LEU A 87 4.02 -22.74 17.29
C LEU A 87 2.60 -23.24 17.06
N GLY A 88 2.08 -24.06 18.01
CA GLY A 88 0.75 -24.61 17.96
C GLY A 88 -0.32 -23.63 18.42
N GLU A 89 -1.56 -24.12 18.46
CA GLU A 89 -2.73 -23.42 18.96
C GLU A 89 -3.45 -24.33 19.96
N PRO A 90 -3.67 -23.90 21.23
CA PRO A 90 -4.34 -24.73 22.22
C PRO A 90 -5.78 -25.06 21.80
N PRO A 91 -6.34 -26.22 22.24
CA PRO A 91 -7.71 -26.59 21.92
C PRO A 91 -8.69 -25.57 22.51
N VAL A 92 -9.63 -25.09 21.72
CA VAL A 92 -10.71 -24.22 22.19
C VAL A 92 -11.78 -25.06 22.88
N VAL A 93 -11.77 -25.01 24.20
CA VAL A 93 -12.78 -25.68 25.04
C VAL A 93 -14.12 -24.98 24.87
N PHE A 94 -15.15 -25.73 24.54
CA PHE A 94 -16.51 -25.20 24.43
C PHE A 94 -17.04 -24.74 25.78
N ASP A 95 -17.48 -23.48 25.84
CA ASP A 95 -18.15 -22.88 26.98
C ASP A 95 -19.56 -22.42 26.59
N SER A 96 -20.59 -22.98 27.25
CA SER A 96 -21.98 -22.67 26.96
C SER A 96 -22.39 -21.25 27.37
N SER A 97 -21.73 -20.66 28.36
CA SER A 97 -22.03 -19.27 28.81
C SER A 97 -21.77 -18.25 27.69
N THR A 98 -20.80 -18.53 26.81
CA THR A 98 -20.44 -17.65 25.69
C THR A 98 -21.49 -17.59 24.59
N ILE A 99 -22.44 -18.53 24.54
CA ILE A 99 -23.53 -18.51 23.55
C ILE A 99 -24.45 -17.32 23.80
N VAL A 100 -24.89 -17.12 25.04
CA VAL A 100 -25.79 -16.01 25.41
C VAL A 100 -25.12 -14.68 25.09
N SER A 101 -23.90 -14.49 25.55
CA SER A 101 -23.16 -13.26 25.29
C SER A 101 -22.86 -13.04 23.79
N SER A 102 -22.69 -14.11 23.00
CA SER A 102 -22.56 -14.00 21.53
C SER A 102 -23.89 -13.61 20.88
N GLN A 103 -25.03 -14.14 21.37
CA GLN A 103 -26.36 -13.77 20.92
C GLN A 103 -26.63 -12.27 21.16
N GLU A 104 -26.33 -11.78 22.37
CA GLU A 104 -26.48 -10.35 22.71
C GLU A 104 -25.65 -9.45 21.79
N ARG A 105 -24.40 -9.80 21.54
CA ARG A 105 -23.55 -9.05 20.60
C ARG A 105 -24.11 -9.02 19.17
N ILE A 106 -24.65 -10.15 18.69
CA ILE A 106 -25.26 -10.24 17.36
C ILE A 106 -26.51 -9.35 17.29
N LEU A 107 -27.37 -9.42 18.32
CA LEU A 107 -28.58 -8.58 18.41
C LEU A 107 -28.24 -7.08 18.46
N MET A 108 -27.26 -6.70 19.29
CA MET A 108 -26.79 -5.31 19.36
C MET A 108 -26.21 -4.85 18.01
N HIS A 109 -25.47 -5.71 17.33
CA HIS A 109 -24.95 -5.38 16.02
C HIS A 109 -26.08 -5.21 14.99
N ALA A 110 -27.08 -6.08 14.99
CA ALA A 110 -28.25 -5.93 14.12
C ALA A 110 -29.03 -4.63 14.43
N ALA A 111 -29.23 -4.32 15.70
CA ALA A 111 -29.87 -3.07 16.13
C ALA A 111 -29.07 -1.83 15.70
N SER A 112 -27.76 -1.87 15.78
CA SER A 112 -26.89 -0.78 15.30
C SER A 112 -27.01 -0.49 13.80
N LYS A 113 -27.57 -1.43 13.04
CA LYS A 113 -27.88 -1.31 11.60
C LYS A 113 -29.39 -1.11 11.33
N GLY A 114 -30.18 -0.84 12.36
CA GLY A 114 -31.60 -0.51 12.22
C GLY A 114 -32.54 -1.73 12.26
N TYR A 115 -32.04 -2.92 12.56
CA TYR A 115 -32.87 -4.13 12.76
C TYR A 115 -33.09 -4.30 14.27
N PHE A 116 -34.20 -3.76 14.81
CA PHE A 116 -34.42 -3.74 16.24
C PHE A 116 -35.10 -4.99 16.80
N TYR A 117 -35.81 -5.75 15.95
CA TYR A 117 -36.56 -6.93 16.36
C TYR A 117 -36.18 -8.17 15.55
N PRO A 118 -34.87 -8.49 15.39
CA PRO A 118 -34.47 -9.68 14.68
C PRO A 118 -34.70 -10.94 15.55
N GLU A 119 -35.06 -12.03 14.91
CA GLU A 119 -35.17 -13.34 15.59
C GLU A 119 -33.83 -14.06 15.51
N LEU A 120 -33.27 -14.43 16.68
CA LEU A 120 -32.00 -15.15 16.75
C LEU A 120 -32.18 -16.45 17.54
N THR A 121 -31.90 -17.57 16.90
CA THR A 121 -31.90 -18.89 17.52
C THR A 121 -30.50 -19.51 17.49
N SER A 122 -30.17 -20.25 18.56
CA SER A 122 -28.93 -21.01 18.63
C SER A 122 -29.20 -22.49 18.91
N GLU A 123 -28.44 -23.37 18.28
CA GLU A 123 -28.52 -24.81 18.43
C GLU A 123 -27.14 -25.41 18.67
N VAL A 124 -26.97 -26.23 19.70
CA VAL A 124 -25.73 -26.92 20.04
C VAL A 124 -25.82 -28.37 19.59
N LYS A 125 -24.99 -28.78 18.63
CA LYS A 125 -24.90 -30.17 18.18
C LYS A 125 -23.59 -30.79 18.62
N ARG A 126 -23.68 -31.87 19.45
CA ARG A 126 -22.55 -32.68 19.86
C ARG A 126 -22.26 -33.75 18.79
N LYS A 127 -20.97 -34.01 18.50
CA LYS A 127 -20.51 -34.95 17.48
C LYS A 127 -19.27 -35.72 17.91
N GLY A 128 -18.97 -36.76 17.15
CA GLY A 128 -17.76 -37.59 17.34
C GLY A 128 -17.89 -38.64 18.42
N ARG A 129 -16.83 -39.43 18.59
CA ARG A 129 -16.77 -40.49 19.61
C ARG A 129 -16.87 -39.83 21.00
N GLN A 130 -17.76 -40.32 21.83
CA GLN A 130 -18.06 -39.80 23.18
C GLN A 130 -18.62 -38.34 23.19
N ASN A 131 -19.19 -37.83 22.08
CA ASN A 131 -19.81 -36.50 22.04
C ASN A 131 -18.89 -35.33 22.41
N ARG A 132 -17.56 -35.48 22.29
CA ARG A 132 -16.54 -34.50 22.70
C ARG A 132 -16.26 -33.41 21.68
N LYS A 133 -17.02 -33.34 20.58
CA LYS A 133 -16.90 -32.29 19.56
C LYS A 133 -18.21 -31.51 19.46
N VAL A 134 -18.15 -30.17 19.56
CA VAL A 134 -19.32 -29.30 19.56
C VAL A 134 -19.37 -28.47 18.31
N VAL A 135 -20.55 -28.36 17.75
CA VAL A 135 -20.89 -27.41 16.66
C VAL A 135 -22.04 -26.56 17.17
N VAL A 136 -21.83 -25.23 17.18
CA VAL A 136 -22.86 -24.25 17.50
C VAL A 136 -23.40 -23.66 16.21
N SER A 137 -24.74 -23.61 16.08
CA SER A 137 -25.41 -23.00 14.93
C SER A 137 -26.19 -21.78 15.41
N TYR A 138 -25.92 -20.62 14.78
CA TYR A 138 -26.66 -19.39 15.03
C TYR A 138 -27.45 -19.04 13.77
N ASN A 139 -28.77 -18.92 13.90
CA ASN A 139 -29.67 -18.57 12.82
C ASN A 139 -30.32 -17.22 13.12
N LEU A 140 -29.98 -16.22 12.33
CA LEU A 140 -30.54 -14.88 12.44
C LEU A 140 -31.54 -14.69 11.29
N THR A 141 -32.75 -14.29 11.64
CA THR A 141 -33.78 -13.83 10.69
C THR A 141 -33.95 -12.33 10.86
N LEU A 142 -33.61 -11.56 9.85
CA LEU A 142 -33.76 -10.10 9.84
C LEU A 142 -35.16 -9.75 9.39
N ASP A 143 -35.72 -8.71 10.02
CA ASP A 143 -36.92 -8.01 9.57
C ASP A 143 -36.54 -6.82 8.68
N GLU A 144 -37.50 -6.00 8.30
CA GLU A 144 -37.23 -4.73 7.60
C GLU A 144 -36.50 -3.74 8.50
N PRO A 145 -35.43 -3.08 8.00
CA PRO A 145 -34.71 -2.11 8.78
C PRO A 145 -35.49 -0.81 8.92
N TYR A 146 -35.31 -0.14 10.05
CA TYR A 146 -35.83 1.21 10.26
C TYR A 146 -35.12 2.21 9.35
N ARG A 147 -35.89 3.18 8.85
CA ARG A 147 -35.44 4.26 7.97
C ARG A 147 -35.71 5.62 8.58
N LEU A 148 -34.83 6.59 8.29
CA LEU A 148 -35.02 7.97 8.72
C LEU A 148 -36.18 8.57 7.91
N ARG A 149 -37.20 9.09 8.57
CA ARG A 149 -38.33 9.81 7.94
C ARG A 149 -38.01 11.32 7.87
N ASP A 150 -37.81 11.91 9.01
CA ASP A 150 -37.44 13.33 9.14
C ASP A 150 -36.13 13.48 9.90
N VAL A 151 -35.37 14.49 9.54
CA VAL A 151 -34.07 14.78 10.16
C VAL A 151 -33.98 16.28 10.40
N ALA A 152 -34.02 16.68 11.67
CA ALA A 152 -33.97 18.07 12.10
C ALA A 152 -32.74 18.32 12.98
N ILE A 153 -32.37 19.59 13.12
CA ILE A 153 -31.30 20.03 14.02
C ILE A 153 -31.82 21.07 15.00
N SER A 154 -31.40 21.00 16.24
CA SER A 154 -31.60 22.03 17.27
C SER A 154 -30.25 22.40 17.88
N VAL A 155 -29.87 23.63 17.75
CA VAL A 155 -28.62 24.19 18.28
C VAL A 155 -28.97 24.97 19.55
N LEU A 156 -28.63 24.40 20.72
CA LEU A 156 -28.91 24.98 22.03
C LEU A 156 -27.91 26.08 22.43
N ASP A 157 -26.83 26.23 21.69
CA ASP A 157 -25.81 27.25 21.90
C ASP A 157 -25.91 28.34 20.82
N ASP A 158 -26.42 29.48 21.17
CA ASP A 158 -26.62 30.62 20.27
C ASP A 158 -25.33 31.08 19.60
N SER A 159 -24.19 30.90 20.27
CA SER A 159 -22.86 31.23 19.72
C SER A 159 -22.46 30.39 18.49
N LEU A 160 -23.10 29.22 18.31
CA LEU A 160 -22.83 28.28 17.23
C LEU A 160 -23.86 28.33 16.11
N GLN A 161 -25.02 29.03 16.29
CA GLN A 161 -26.15 28.94 15.38
C GLN A 161 -25.79 29.25 13.93
N GLY A 162 -25.05 30.30 13.65
CA GLY A 162 -24.59 30.67 12.31
C GLY A 162 -23.62 29.67 11.65
N GLN A 163 -23.10 28.67 12.39
CA GLN A 163 -22.24 27.63 11.84
C GLN A 163 -23.06 26.49 11.21
N PHE A 164 -24.37 26.48 11.43
CA PHE A 164 -25.27 25.42 10.99
C PHE A 164 -26.27 25.87 9.91
N ASP A 165 -26.19 27.11 9.41
CA ASP A 165 -27.07 27.62 8.36
C ASP A 165 -27.12 26.77 7.09
N ASP A 166 -26.00 26.13 6.73
CA ASP A 166 -25.90 25.22 5.57
C ASP A 166 -25.87 23.74 5.99
N TRP A 167 -26.34 23.38 7.17
CA TRP A 167 -26.26 22.01 7.69
C TRP A 167 -26.96 21.00 6.77
N ASP A 168 -28.17 21.30 6.30
CA ASP A 168 -29.01 20.42 5.45
C ASP A 168 -28.31 20.00 4.16
N LYS A 169 -27.46 20.86 3.60
CA LYS A 169 -26.69 20.58 2.38
C LYS A 169 -25.52 19.66 2.63
N ARG A 170 -24.96 19.66 3.84
CA ARG A 170 -23.68 19.00 4.18
C ARG A 170 -23.82 17.80 5.10
N THR A 171 -24.99 17.61 5.70
CA THR A 171 -25.23 16.46 6.60
C THR A 171 -25.12 15.12 5.89
N LEU A 172 -24.61 14.13 6.60
CA LEU A 172 -24.59 12.74 6.16
C LEU A 172 -25.95 12.05 6.34
N LEU A 173 -26.84 12.66 7.11
CA LEU A 173 -28.17 12.13 7.42
C LEU A 173 -29.17 12.63 6.37
N LYS A 174 -29.78 11.71 5.64
CA LYS A 174 -30.78 12.07 4.61
C LYS A 174 -32.08 11.32 4.87
N PRO A 175 -33.27 11.94 4.65
CA PRO A 175 -34.54 11.23 4.68
C PRO A 175 -34.54 10.00 3.75
N GLY A 176 -35.17 8.91 4.18
CA GLY A 176 -35.23 7.65 3.46
C GLY A 176 -34.03 6.71 3.69
N MET A 177 -32.93 7.20 4.26
CA MET A 177 -31.77 6.35 4.58
C MET A 177 -32.11 5.31 5.65
N GLN A 178 -31.48 4.16 5.59
CA GLN A 178 -31.51 3.19 6.65
C GLN A 178 -30.81 3.73 7.90
N TYR A 179 -31.41 3.52 9.06
CA TYR A 179 -30.79 3.85 10.33
C TYR A 179 -29.50 3.05 10.54
N LYS A 180 -28.43 3.76 10.88
CA LYS A 180 -27.12 3.18 11.22
C LYS A 180 -26.43 4.04 12.27
N VAL A 181 -26.09 3.43 13.39
CA VAL A 181 -25.34 4.10 14.46
C VAL A 181 -24.02 4.65 13.92
N SER A 182 -23.37 3.94 13.02
CA SER A 182 -22.12 4.40 12.38
C SER A 182 -22.28 5.70 11.59
N THR A 183 -23.41 5.91 10.91
CA THR A 183 -23.68 7.14 10.16
C THR A 183 -23.97 8.31 11.11
N LEU A 184 -24.70 8.04 12.20
CA LEU A 184 -24.93 9.02 13.26
C LEU A 184 -23.62 9.44 13.94
N ASP A 185 -22.73 8.49 14.29
CA ASP A 185 -21.43 8.82 14.90
C ASP A 185 -20.48 9.52 13.90
N ALA A 186 -20.54 9.16 12.62
CA ALA A 186 -19.82 9.87 11.58
C ALA A 186 -20.27 11.33 11.43
N GLU A 187 -21.59 11.61 11.53
CA GLU A 187 -22.10 12.97 11.51
C GLU A 187 -21.66 13.77 12.75
N ARG A 188 -21.70 13.16 13.95
CA ARG A 188 -21.15 13.77 15.17
C ARG A 188 -19.67 14.13 15.01
N SER A 189 -18.91 13.22 14.46
CA SER A 189 -17.47 13.40 14.21
C SER A 189 -17.22 14.51 13.18
N ARG A 190 -18.02 14.55 12.10
CA ARG A 190 -17.94 15.59 11.06
C ARG A 190 -18.20 16.98 11.61
N ILE A 191 -19.23 17.10 12.46
CA ILE A 191 -19.58 18.39 13.12
C ILE A 191 -18.45 18.81 14.06
N ALA A 192 -17.96 17.89 14.90
CA ALA A 192 -16.87 18.18 15.82
C ALA A 192 -15.61 18.62 15.08
N GLU A 193 -15.20 17.89 14.03
CA GLU A 193 -14.06 18.27 13.22
C GLU A 193 -14.22 19.64 12.55
N LYS A 194 -15.40 19.94 12.00
CA LYS A 194 -15.71 21.26 11.42
C LYS A 194 -15.51 22.37 12.44
N LEU A 195 -16.11 22.24 13.62
CA LEU A 195 -16.05 23.27 14.66
C LEU A 195 -14.65 23.40 15.27
N GLN A 196 -13.95 22.30 15.51
CA GLN A 196 -12.56 22.33 15.95
C GLN A 196 -11.64 23.01 14.93
N ASN A 197 -11.91 22.86 13.64
CA ASN A 197 -11.16 23.58 12.60
C ASN A 197 -11.51 25.09 12.51
N LEU A 198 -12.60 25.50 13.12
CA LEU A 198 -13.04 26.91 13.24
C LEU A 198 -12.66 27.55 14.59
N GLY A 199 -11.81 26.89 15.38
CA GLY A 199 -11.27 27.41 16.63
C GLY A 199 -11.93 26.89 17.91
N TYR A 200 -13.00 26.14 17.84
CA TYR A 200 -13.70 25.62 19.02
C TYR A 200 -13.00 24.39 19.60
N TRP A 201 -11.85 24.61 20.23
CA TRP A 201 -10.97 23.54 20.76
C TRP A 201 -11.69 22.58 21.72
N ALA A 202 -12.49 23.11 22.62
CA ALA A 202 -13.18 22.33 23.65
C ALA A 202 -14.41 21.57 23.11
N PHE A 203 -14.81 21.79 21.84
CA PHE A 203 -15.94 21.07 21.25
C PHE A 203 -15.56 19.65 20.93
N SER A 204 -16.31 18.68 21.45
CA SER A 204 -16.14 17.26 21.16
C SER A 204 -17.42 16.67 20.53
N LYS A 205 -17.31 15.47 19.99
CA LYS A 205 -18.47 14.75 19.47
C LYS A 205 -19.55 14.47 20.55
N ASP A 206 -19.20 14.53 21.84
CA ASP A 206 -20.11 14.32 22.94
C ASP A 206 -21.02 15.53 23.18
N CYS A 207 -20.67 16.71 22.65
CA CYS A 207 -21.54 17.87 22.57
C CYS A 207 -22.68 17.69 21.58
N VAL A 208 -22.66 16.65 20.75
CA VAL A 208 -23.73 16.33 19.80
C VAL A 208 -24.41 15.05 20.24
N SER A 209 -25.71 15.10 20.43
CA SER A 209 -26.57 13.98 20.79
C SER A 209 -27.75 13.87 19.84
N TYR A 210 -28.49 12.77 19.91
CA TYR A 210 -29.68 12.53 19.12
C TYR A 210 -30.88 12.27 20.02
N SER A 211 -32.01 12.85 19.68
CA SER A 211 -33.31 12.42 20.13
C SER A 211 -34.01 11.70 18.98
N ILE A 212 -34.41 10.46 19.19
CA ILE A 212 -34.96 9.60 18.15
C ILE A 212 -36.35 9.15 18.55
N ASP A 213 -37.34 9.47 17.71
CA ASP A 213 -38.69 9.00 17.86
C ASP A 213 -38.97 7.85 16.90
N SER A 214 -39.21 6.67 17.46
CA SER A 214 -39.55 5.43 16.74
C SER A 214 -40.98 4.97 16.98
N SER A 215 -41.82 5.78 17.65
CA SER A 215 -43.16 5.42 18.06
C SER A 215 -44.20 5.34 16.91
N LEU A 216 -43.78 5.61 15.69
CA LEU A 216 -44.62 5.73 14.49
C LEU A 216 -45.21 4.40 13.95
N ASN A 217 -44.87 3.26 14.50
CA ASN A 217 -45.27 1.90 14.09
C ASN A 217 -45.13 1.61 12.56
N SER A 218 -44.29 2.35 11.83
CA SER A 218 -44.18 2.30 10.36
C SER A 218 -42.79 1.92 9.87
N LYS A 219 -41.91 1.35 10.73
CA LYS A 219 -40.49 1.09 10.43
C LYS A 219 -39.74 2.36 10.01
N GLN A 220 -40.24 3.53 10.45
CA GLN A 220 -39.66 4.84 10.26
C GLN A 220 -39.35 5.49 11.59
N MET A 221 -38.44 6.43 11.61
CA MET A 221 -38.08 7.20 12.78
C MET A 221 -37.72 8.64 12.41
N ASP A 222 -38.05 9.53 13.31
CA ASP A 222 -37.62 10.93 13.22
C ASP A 222 -36.39 11.13 14.09
N VAL A 223 -35.43 11.89 13.57
CA VAL A 223 -34.14 12.11 14.24
C VAL A 223 -33.95 13.59 14.44
N LEU A 224 -33.88 14.02 15.69
CA LEU A 224 -33.49 15.36 16.07
C LEU A 224 -32.04 15.36 16.56
N LEU A 225 -31.16 16.04 15.82
CA LEU A 225 -29.78 16.27 16.22
C LEU A 225 -29.76 17.47 17.19
N LEU A 226 -29.20 17.29 18.37
CA LEU A 226 -29.07 18.30 19.41
C LEU A 226 -27.61 18.69 19.58
N VAL A 227 -27.28 19.96 19.35
CA VAL A 227 -25.96 20.53 19.66
C VAL A 227 -26.06 21.22 21.02
N LYS A 228 -25.39 20.63 22.03
CA LYS A 228 -25.48 21.07 23.43
C LYS A 228 -24.47 22.14 23.75
N LYS A 229 -24.80 22.96 24.81
CA LYS A 229 -23.80 23.82 25.47
C LYS A 229 -22.74 22.99 26.17
N MET A 230 -21.62 23.62 26.50
CA MET A 230 -20.53 22.99 27.25
C MET A 230 -20.87 22.96 28.76
N TYR A 231 -20.57 21.83 29.41
CA TYR A 231 -20.64 21.77 30.85
C TYR A 231 -19.35 22.29 31.47
N SER A 232 -19.48 23.18 32.44
CA SER A 232 -18.35 23.65 33.25
C SER A 232 -17.88 22.55 34.21
N LYS A 233 -16.60 22.61 34.56
CA LYS A 233 -16.06 21.81 35.67
C LYS A 233 -16.51 22.33 37.03
N GLN A 234 -17.04 23.56 37.11
CA GLN A 234 -17.58 24.16 38.30
C GLN A 234 -19.10 24.01 38.31
N ASN A 235 -19.62 23.62 39.48
CA ASN A 235 -21.04 23.55 39.69
C ASN A 235 -21.55 24.94 40.09
N ASP A 236 -22.78 25.21 39.76
CA ASP A 236 -23.51 26.39 40.27
C ASP A 236 -23.59 26.27 41.80
N SER A 237 -23.15 27.30 42.49
CA SER A 237 -23.16 27.34 43.96
C SER A 237 -24.56 27.30 44.58
N LEU A 238 -25.60 27.62 43.80
CA LEU A 238 -26.99 27.64 44.26
C LEU A 238 -27.73 26.32 43.98
N THR A 239 -27.49 25.71 42.80
CA THR A 239 -28.25 24.54 42.35
C THR A 239 -27.46 23.23 42.48
N GLY A 240 -26.11 23.29 42.62
CA GLY A 240 -25.23 22.16 42.61
C GLY A 240 -25.07 21.48 41.24
N GLU A 241 -25.75 22.01 40.20
CA GLU A 241 -25.68 21.48 38.84
C GLU A 241 -24.50 22.09 38.07
N PRO A 242 -23.92 21.34 37.06
CA PRO A 242 -22.88 21.92 36.24
C PRO A 242 -23.34 23.15 35.49
N LEU A 243 -22.59 24.24 35.57
CA LEU A 243 -22.85 25.46 34.84
C LEU A 243 -22.77 25.24 33.32
N LEU A 244 -23.79 25.68 32.58
CA LEU A 244 -23.82 25.61 31.13
C LEU A 244 -23.12 26.82 30.52
N LEU A 245 -22.05 26.57 29.78
CA LEU A 245 -21.24 27.60 29.14
C LEU A 245 -21.38 27.56 27.61
N HIS A 246 -21.28 28.73 26.98
CA HIS A 246 -21.19 28.83 25.54
C HIS A 246 -19.83 28.33 25.04
N HIS A 247 -19.79 27.71 23.85
CA HIS A 247 -18.55 27.35 23.21
C HIS A 247 -17.77 28.60 22.77
N LYS A 248 -16.47 28.58 23.02
CA LYS A 248 -15.54 29.68 22.73
C LYS A 248 -14.56 29.30 21.65
N LYS A 249 -14.13 30.31 20.87
CA LYS A 249 -12.96 30.14 19.98
C LYS A 249 -11.68 30.40 20.75
N TYR A 250 -10.68 29.54 20.54
CA TYR A 250 -9.40 29.63 21.20
C TYR A 250 -8.30 29.98 20.20
N TYR A 251 -7.34 30.76 20.67
CA TYR A 251 -6.13 31.14 19.95
C TYR A 251 -4.94 30.50 20.61
N ILE A 252 -3.92 30.14 19.81
CA ILE A 252 -2.66 29.60 20.31
C ILE A 252 -1.82 30.78 20.84
N ASP A 253 -1.41 30.72 22.10
CA ASP A 253 -0.54 31.74 22.68
C ASP A 253 0.93 31.36 22.49
N ASN A 254 1.45 30.41 23.23
CA ASN A 254 2.82 29.94 23.10
C ASN A 254 2.85 28.52 22.52
N VAL A 255 3.94 28.22 21.77
CA VAL A 255 4.22 26.89 21.27
C VAL A 255 5.55 26.41 21.87
N TYR A 256 5.46 25.46 22.79
CA TYR A 256 6.59 24.86 23.47
C TYR A 256 6.94 23.55 22.78
N LEU A 257 8.22 23.38 22.44
CA LEU A 257 8.75 22.15 21.87
C LEU A 257 9.74 21.52 22.84
N PHE A 258 9.50 20.27 23.19
CA PHE A 258 10.34 19.45 24.07
C PHE A 258 11.02 18.35 23.23
N PRO A 259 12.16 18.63 22.56
CA PRO A 259 12.75 17.73 21.57
C PRO A 259 13.45 16.50 22.15
N GLN A 260 13.49 16.37 23.48
CA GLN A 260 14.17 15.28 24.20
C GLN A 260 13.36 14.73 25.36
N SER A 261 12.04 14.82 25.30
CA SER A 261 11.18 14.32 26.36
C SER A 261 11.42 12.82 26.58
N ARG A 262 11.82 12.45 27.82
CA ARG A 262 11.86 11.05 28.26
C ARG A 262 10.54 10.72 28.95
N SER A 263 10.05 9.49 28.81
CA SER A 263 8.76 9.03 29.36
C SER A 263 8.64 9.06 30.89
N LYS A 264 9.73 9.34 31.62
CA LYS A 264 9.80 9.51 33.07
C LYS A 264 10.63 10.75 33.38
N ILE A 265 10.01 11.90 33.43
CA ILE A 265 10.62 13.13 33.89
C ILE A 265 10.25 13.28 35.38
N ASN A 266 11.22 13.09 36.27
CA ASN A 266 11.17 13.73 37.57
C ASN A 266 11.51 15.20 37.32
N GLU A 267 10.55 16.10 37.40
CA GLU A 267 10.70 17.54 37.16
C GLU A 267 11.72 18.23 38.07
N ARG A 268 12.21 17.54 39.09
CA ARG A 268 13.06 18.13 40.14
C ARG A 268 14.56 18.19 39.84
N ASP A 269 15.04 17.51 38.77
CA ASP A 269 16.49 17.28 38.62
C ASP A 269 17.14 17.83 37.34
N PHE A 270 16.49 18.71 36.57
CA PHE A 270 17.01 19.12 35.27
C PHE A 270 17.10 20.65 35.10
N ASN A 271 18.27 21.11 34.72
CA ASN A 271 18.46 22.45 34.15
C ASN A 271 17.89 22.44 32.72
N PHE A 272 16.76 23.10 32.51
CA PHE A 272 16.19 23.34 31.22
C PHE A 272 16.79 24.61 30.60
N ASP A 273 17.28 24.48 29.37
CA ASP A 273 17.70 25.62 28.58
C ASP A 273 16.56 25.97 27.60
N THR A 274 16.04 27.20 27.72
CA THR A 274 14.95 27.69 26.90
C THR A 274 15.48 28.57 25.79
N VAL A 275 15.33 28.13 24.54
CA VAL A 275 15.79 28.88 23.37
C VAL A 275 14.54 29.38 22.62
N ALA A 276 14.39 30.71 22.57
CA ALA A 276 13.36 31.35 21.74
C ALA A 276 13.83 31.38 20.26
N PHE A 277 13.03 30.87 19.37
CA PHE A 277 13.32 30.86 17.94
C PHE A 277 12.22 31.58 17.16
N GLU A 278 12.62 32.62 16.44
CA GLU A 278 11.72 33.38 15.56
C GLU A 278 11.78 32.85 14.13
N ASN A 279 10.70 32.23 13.64
CA ASN A 279 10.63 31.76 12.28
C ASN A 279 9.90 32.79 11.40
N LEU A 280 10.69 33.71 10.81
CA LEU A 280 10.15 34.71 9.90
C LEU A 280 10.29 34.25 8.46
N SER A 281 9.17 33.98 7.81
CA SER A 281 9.15 33.94 6.37
C SER A 281 9.34 35.35 5.78
N ARG A 282 9.96 35.46 4.59
CA ARG A 282 10.09 36.76 3.87
C ARG A 282 8.72 37.40 3.62
N ARG A 283 7.66 36.60 3.52
CA ARG A 283 6.28 37.03 3.27
C ARG A 283 5.66 37.66 4.53
N ASP A 284 5.94 37.09 5.70
CA ASP A 284 5.42 37.60 6.97
C ASP A 284 6.08 38.91 7.35
N ARG A 285 7.38 39.08 7.07
CA ARG A 285 8.10 40.36 7.21
C ARG A 285 7.48 41.46 6.35
N ARG A 286 7.02 41.16 5.13
CA ARG A 286 6.37 42.17 4.26
C ARG A 286 4.99 42.59 4.69
N LYS A 287 4.32 41.72 5.49
CA LYS A 287 2.92 41.96 5.94
C LYS A 287 2.85 42.57 7.33
N GLY A 288 3.97 42.88 8.01
CA GLY A 288 3.98 43.44 9.36
C GLY A 288 3.39 42.49 10.42
N ILE A 289 3.30 41.20 10.16
CA ILE A 289 2.74 40.21 11.07
C ILE A 289 3.70 40.01 12.23
N SER A 290 3.20 40.08 13.46
CA SER A 290 3.94 39.84 14.69
C SER A 290 4.56 38.43 14.64
N ARG A 291 5.77 38.32 15.18
CA ARG A 291 6.65 37.17 15.04
C ARG A 291 6.11 35.95 15.76
N PRO A 292 5.83 34.82 15.11
CA PRO A 292 5.53 33.58 15.83
C PRO A 292 6.82 33.13 16.55
N THR A 293 6.79 33.14 17.86
CA THR A 293 7.90 32.70 18.71
C THR A 293 7.67 31.25 19.12
N TYR A 294 8.65 30.41 18.87
CA TYR A 294 8.65 29.02 19.34
C TYR A 294 9.65 28.90 20.49
N LEU A 295 9.24 28.24 21.53
CA LEU A 295 10.06 28.05 22.74
C LEU A 295 10.55 26.59 22.77
N PHE A 296 11.86 26.40 22.54
CA PHE A 296 12.50 25.09 22.66
C PHE A 296 12.99 24.89 24.07
N ILE A 297 12.49 23.85 24.72
CA ILE A 297 12.90 23.49 26.08
C ILE A 297 13.80 22.25 25.97
N ASN A 298 15.10 22.47 26.08
CA ASN A 298 16.11 21.45 25.85
C ASN A 298 16.65 20.87 27.17
N GLN A 299 16.83 19.55 27.18
CA GLN A 299 17.59 18.83 28.21
C GLN A 299 18.97 18.48 27.63
N GLY A 300 19.93 19.40 27.69
CA GLY A 300 21.24 19.23 27.10
C GLY A 300 21.32 19.60 25.61
N LYS A 301 22.28 19.03 24.88
CA LYS A 301 22.47 19.37 23.44
C LYS A 301 21.30 18.86 22.58
N PRO A 302 20.73 19.71 21.73
CA PRO A 302 19.65 19.32 20.88
C PRO A 302 20.08 18.25 19.86
N ILE A 303 19.33 17.17 19.78
CA ILE A 303 19.62 16.02 18.90
C ILE A 303 19.30 16.35 17.46
N ILE A 304 18.27 17.16 17.24
CA ILE A 304 17.84 17.62 15.93
C ILE A 304 17.88 19.15 15.89
N LYS A 305 18.28 19.71 14.77
CA LYS A 305 18.29 21.16 14.53
C LYS A 305 16.87 21.72 14.58
N TYR A 306 16.70 22.94 15.09
CA TYR A 306 15.38 23.57 15.27
C TYR A 306 14.66 23.83 13.95
N LYS A 307 15.36 24.29 12.91
CA LYS A 307 14.75 24.63 11.62
C LYS A 307 13.97 23.49 10.97
N PRO A 308 14.44 22.24 10.91
CA PRO A 308 13.65 21.11 10.43
C PRO A 308 12.38 20.84 11.25
N LEU A 309 12.43 20.99 12.58
CA LEU A 309 11.25 20.84 13.43
C LEU A 309 10.19 21.90 13.12
N LEU A 310 10.61 23.14 12.99
CA LEU A 310 9.73 24.26 12.67
C LEU A 310 9.08 24.13 11.29
N GLN A 311 9.80 23.62 10.31
CA GLN A 311 9.26 23.33 8.98
C GLN A 311 8.16 22.24 8.97
N LYS A 312 8.08 21.44 10.03
CA LYS A 312 7.08 20.38 10.20
C LYS A 312 5.96 20.78 11.18
N THR A 313 6.04 21.96 11.79
CA THR A 313 5.07 22.47 12.77
C THR A 313 4.16 23.50 12.11
N PHE A 314 2.83 23.21 12.10
CA PHE A 314 1.81 24.07 11.51
C PHE A 314 1.09 24.94 12.55
N LEU A 315 1.43 24.77 13.82
CA LEU A 315 0.85 25.51 14.94
C LEU A 315 1.74 26.74 15.18
N ARG A 316 1.13 27.92 15.22
CA ARG A 316 1.84 29.20 15.38
C ARG A 316 1.18 30.01 16.48
N SER A 317 1.98 30.74 17.23
CA SER A 317 1.49 31.75 18.18
C SER A 317 0.65 32.79 17.44
N GLY A 318 -0.50 33.14 17.99
CA GLY A 318 -1.47 34.06 17.43
C GLY A 318 -2.47 33.43 16.44
N ASP A 319 -2.28 32.22 15.98
CA ASP A 319 -3.21 31.54 15.09
C ASP A 319 -4.44 31.02 15.85
N LEU A 320 -5.59 30.99 15.16
CA LEU A 320 -6.79 30.31 15.64
C LEU A 320 -6.52 28.81 15.73
N TYR A 321 -6.96 28.15 16.80
CA TYR A 321 -6.87 26.71 16.93
C TYR A 321 -7.49 25.99 15.73
N SER A 322 -6.84 24.95 15.24
CA SER A 322 -7.33 24.11 14.15
C SER A 322 -6.87 22.68 14.33
N LEU A 323 -7.82 21.74 14.44
CA LEU A 323 -7.54 20.30 14.53
C LEU A 323 -6.75 19.80 13.31
N ARG A 324 -7.02 20.36 12.13
CA ARG A 324 -6.28 20.06 10.91
C ARG A 324 -4.78 20.37 11.05
N ASN A 325 -4.44 21.55 11.61
CA ASN A 325 -3.05 21.94 11.84
C ASN A 325 -2.38 21.07 12.89
N VAL A 326 -3.12 20.68 13.94
CA VAL A 326 -2.62 19.71 14.96
C VAL A 326 -2.30 18.37 14.33
N SER A 327 -3.26 17.77 13.60
CA SER A 327 -3.09 16.49 12.93
C SER A 327 -1.96 16.53 11.91
N GLN A 328 -1.84 17.63 11.17
CA GLN A 328 -0.77 17.83 10.20
C GLN A 328 0.60 17.90 10.86
N THR A 329 0.71 18.66 11.98
CA THR A 329 1.95 18.75 12.76
C THR A 329 2.33 17.37 13.30
N TYR A 330 1.38 16.67 13.90
CA TYR A 330 1.60 15.32 14.42
C TYR A 330 2.14 14.37 13.35
N ASN A 331 1.46 14.30 12.19
CA ASN A 331 1.85 13.45 11.08
C ASN A 331 3.22 13.84 10.49
N ASN A 332 3.48 15.13 10.31
CA ASN A 332 4.74 15.60 9.71
C ASN A 332 5.95 15.44 10.63
N LEU A 333 5.76 15.52 11.94
CA LEU A 333 6.80 15.18 12.91
C LEU A 333 7.09 13.67 12.90
N GLY A 334 6.05 12.83 12.78
CA GLY A 334 6.18 11.38 12.60
C GLY A 334 6.95 10.99 11.33
N ASP A 335 6.75 11.72 10.25
CA ASP A 335 7.45 11.48 8.97
C ASP A 335 8.98 11.66 9.05
N LEU A 336 9.49 12.38 10.05
CA LEU A 336 10.93 12.51 10.26
C LEU A 336 11.61 11.19 10.67
N ARG A 337 10.84 10.20 11.14
CA ARG A 337 11.32 8.85 11.54
C ARG A 337 12.49 8.83 12.55
N VAL A 338 12.84 9.98 13.05
CA VAL A 338 13.86 10.17 14.13
C VAL A 338 13.21 9.92 15.48
N PHE A 339 11.90 10.09 15.55
CA PHE A 339 11.12 10.04 16.77
C PHE A 339 10.36 8.73 16.89
N GLN A 340 10.35 8.18 18.09
CA GLN A 340 9.57 6.99 18.43
C GLN A 340 8.12 7.37 18.72
N TYR A 341 7.94 8.51 19.36
CA TYR A 341 6.64 9.02 19.78
C TYR A 341 6.66 10.55 19.78
N ASN A 342 5.54 11.14 19.38
CA ASN A 342 5.27 12.55 19.53
C ASN A 342 3.86 12.72 20.12
N SER A 343 3.68 13.71 20.98
CA SER A 343 2.36 14.10 21.49
C SER A 343 2.23 15.62 21.45
N ILE A 344 1.01 16.05 21.19
CA ILE A 344 0.62 17.46 21.17
C ILE A 344 -0.51 17.62 22.17
N SER A 345 -0.28 18.44 23.19
CA SER A 345 -1.29 18.76 24.20
C SER A 345 -1.47 20.27 24.30
N PHE A 346 -2.63 20.66 24.77
CA PHE A 346 -3.00 22.05 24.94
C PHE A 346 -3.39 22.31 26.39
N THR A 347 -2.94 23.43 26.93
CA THR A 347 -3.28 23.88 28.27
C THR A 347 -3.94 25.25 28.16
N GLU A 348 -5.16 25.37 28.71
CA GLU A 348 -5.86 26.64 28.77
C GLU A 348 -5.19 27.60 29.78
N LYS A 349 -4.97 28.85 29.39
CA LYS A 349 -4.42 29.84 30.29
C LYS A 349 -5.45 30.27 31.34
N PRO A 350 -5.00 30.54 32.56
CA PRO A 350 -5.89 31.08 33.57
C PRO A 350 -6.56 32.36 33.09
N TYR A 351 -7.83 32.56 33.48
CA TYR A 351 -8.57 33.77 33.19
C TYR A 351 -7.95 35.00 33.88
N ASP A 352 -7.66 36.04 33.12
CA ASP A 352 -7.13 37.30 33.60
C ASP A 352 -8.16 38.40 33.41
N THR A 353 -8.58 38.99 34.51
CA THR A 353 -9.59 40.07 34.52
C THR A 353 -9.12 41.33 33.80
N ALA A 354 -7.83 41.53 33.65
CA ALA A 354 -7.25 42.70 32.95
C ALA A 354 -7.27 42.55 31.42
N LEU A 355 -7.54 41.34 30.90
CA LEU A 355 -7.55 41.05 29.46
C LEU A 355 -8.98 41.08 28.89
N SER A 356 -9.08 41.41 27.61
CA SER A 356 -10.37 41.31 26.89
C SER A 356 -10.86 39.85 26.85
N TYR A 357 -12.15 39.63 26.57
CA TYR A 357 -12.73 38.28 26.43
C TYR A 357 -12.02 37.44 25.37
N ILE A 358 -11.62 38.05 24.26
CA ILE A 358 -10.90 37.37 23.18
C ILE A 358 -9.47 36.99 23.63
N ASP A 359 -8.83 37.89 24.38
CA ASP A 359 -7.46 37.69 24.86
C ASP A 359 -7.38 36.66 25.99
N ASN A 360 -8.46 36.34 26.66
CA ASN A 360 -8.56 35.31 27.68
C ASN A 360 -8.74 33.90 27.12
N ASN A 361 -9.13 33.73 25.85
CA ASN A 361 -9.35 32.43 25.25
C ASN A 361 -8.07 31.93 24.54
N ARG A 362 -7.00 31.74 25.32
CA ARG A 362 -5.66 31.35 24.81
C ARG A 362 -5.23 29.98 25.31
N LEU A 363 -4.56 29.26 24.41
CA LEU A 363 -4.01 27.93 24.65
C LEU A 363 -2.50 27.95 24.52
N ASP A 364 -1.80 27.40 25.49
CA ASP A 364 -0.42 27.01 25.34
C ASP A 364 -0.34 25.62 24.73
N CYS A 365 0.42 25.50 23.65
CA CYS A 365 0.64 24.25 22.91
C CYS A 365 1.94 23.61 23.35
N ASN A 366 1.88 22.38 23.87
CA ASN A 366 3.03 21.59 24.28
C ASN A 366 3.27 20.44 23.34
N ILE A 367 4.40 20.43 22.64
CA ILE A 367 4.80 19.39 21.69
C ILE A 367 5.93 18.58 22.30
N HIS A 368 5.62 17.38 22.81
CA HIS A 368 6.60 16.47 23.38
C HIS A 368 7.07 15.47 22.33
N ILE A 369 8.37 15.34 22.18
CA ILE A 369 9.00 14.51 21.18
C ILE A 369 9.95 13.54 21.86
N ILE A 370 9.70 12.24 21.74
CA ILE A 370 10.57 11.19 22.29
C ILE A 370 11.42 10.64 21.16
N GLN A 371 12.73 10.67 21.35
CA GLN A 371 13.68 10.17 20.38
C GLN A 371 13.59 8.65 20.22
N GLY A 372 13.58 8.18 18.97
CA GLY A 372 13.79 6.80 18.60
C GLY A 372 15.28 6.41 18.52
N SER A 373 15.57 5.15 18.23
CA SER A 373 16.93 4.73 17.98
C SER A 373 17.46 5.36 16.68
N ARG A 374 18.62 6.01 16.77
CA ARG A 374 19.29 6.66 15.64
C ARG A 374 19.75 5.65 14.60
N PHE A 375 20.27 4.52 15.05
CA PHE A 375 20.80 3.47 14.20
C PHE A 375 19.84 2.28 14.14
N GLY A 376 19.73 1.67 12.98
CA GLY A 376 19.00 0.45 12.75
C GLY A 376 19.83 -0.51 11.91
N PHE A 377 19.78 -1.79 12.27
CA PHE A 377 20.35 -2.88 11.49
C PHE A 377 19.24 -3.85 11.14
N SER A 378 19.24 -4.37 9.93
CA SER A 378 18.34 -5.42 9.49
C SER A 378 19.10 -6.52 8.75
N VAL A 379 18.68 -7.75 8.98
CA VAL A 379 19.10 -8.93 8.20
C VAL A 379 17.84 -9.61 7.74
N GLU A 380 17.68 -9.75 6.42
CA GLU A 380 16.47 -10.28 5.81
C GLU A 380 16.82 -11.43 4.86
N GLY A 381 16.14 -12.56 5.01
CA GLY A 381 16.08 -13.61 4.02
C GLY A 381 14.82 -13.45 3.17
N GLN A 382 14.95 -13.43 1.86
CA GLN A 382 13.85 -13.23 0.93
C GLN A 382 13.76 -14.40 -0.04
N LEU A 383 12.55 -14.90 -0.27
CA LEU A 383 12.25 -15.75 -1.41
C LEU A 383 11.68 -14.86 -2.51
N THR A 384 12.30 -14.91 -3.69
CA THR A 384 11.87 -14.09 -4.82
C THR A 384 11.23 -15.00 -5.88
N THR A 385 10.15 -14.54 -6.47
CA THR A 385 9.55 -15.16 -7.65
C THR A 385 9.09 -14.08 -8.59
N SER A 386 9.57 -14.11 -9.80
CA SER A 386 9.20 -13.17 -10.85
C SER A 386 9.05 -13.94 -12.15
N SER A 387 7.80 -14.04 -12.62
CA SER A 387 7.47 -14.54 -13.97
C SER A 387 8.14 -15.86 -14.38
N GLY A 388 8.20 -16.82 -13.43
CA GLY A 388 8.80 -18.14 -13.66
C GLY A 388 10.27 -18.25 -13.23
N ILE A 389 10.92 -17.15 -12.88
CA ILE A 389 12.23 -17.15 -12.24
C ILE A 389 12.02 -17.22 -10.72
N GLN A 390 12.67 -18.18 -10.08
CA GLN A 390 12.64 -18.36 -8.63
C GLN A 390 14.00 -18.00 -8.07
N GLY A 391 14.06 -17.43 -6.88
CA GLY A 391 15.32 -17.06 -6.27
C GLY A 391 15.25 -16.95 -4.77
N ILE A 392 16.43 -16.91 -4.18
CA ILE A 392 16.66 -16.61 -2.78
C ILE A 392 17.56 -15.38 -2.71
N ALA A 393 17.24 -14.49 -1.79
CA ALA A 393 18.06 -13.30 -1.55
C ALA A 393 18.34 -13.14 -0.06
N ALA A 394 19.53 -12.64 0.25
CA ALA A 394 19.90 -12.16 1.57
C ALA A 394 20.15 -10.67 1.47
N VAL A 395 19.61 -9.91 2.43
CA VAL A 395 19.79 -8.45 2.49
C VAL A 395 20.29 -8.09 3.87
N ILE A 396 21.37 -7.32 3.90
CA ILE A 396 21.89 -6.68 5.11
C ILE A 396 21.67 -5.18 4.97
N GLY A 397 21.01 -4.57 5.94
CA GLY A 397 20.69 -3.16 5.93
C GLY A 397 21.24 -2.43 7.15
N PHE A 398 21.78 -1.25 6.92
CA PHE A 398 22.14 -0.26 7.94
C PHE A 398 21.37 1.02 7.68
N GLN A 399 20.82 1.61 8.73
CA GLN A 399 20.10 2.88 8.66
C GLN A 399 20.58 3.82 9.74
N ASN A 400 20.87 5.08 9.37
CA ASN A 400 21.08 6.20 10.30
C ASN A 400 19.97 7.24 10.04
N ARG A 401 19.11 7.47 11.05
CA ARG A 401 17.90 8.31 10.92
C ARG A 401 18.13 9.81 11.18
N ASN A 402 19.33 10.22 11.49
CA ASN A 402 19.64 11.62 11.74
C ASN A 402 21.12 11.89 11.43
N THR A 403 21.48 11.79 10.16
CA THR A 403 22.88 11.78 9.71
C THR A 403 23.58 13.10 9.99
N PHE A 404 22.95 14.24 9.66
CA PHE A 404 23.51 15.59 9.81
C PHE A 404 22.77 16.45 10.84
N GLY A 405 21.91 15.85 11.63
CA GLY A 405 21.12 16.57 12.65
C GLY A 405 19.87 17.27 12.11
N GLY A 406 19.48 17.06 10.88
CA GLY A 406 18.28 17.64 10.27
C GLY A 406 17.16 16.62 9.99
N GLY A 407 17.28 15.39 10.54
CA GLY A 407 16.35 14.30 10.26
C GLY A 407 16.63 13.60 8.93
N GLU A 408 17.85 13.75 8.40
CA GLU A 408 18.28 13.06 7.18
C GLU A 408 18.47 11.58 7.46
N ILE A 409 17.96 10.75 6.54
CA ILE A 409 18.01 9.28 6.66
C ILE A 409 19.03 8.74 5.67
N LEU A 410 20.09 8.16 6.19
CA LEU A 410 21.04 7.38 5.40
C LEU A 410 20.65 5.89 5.49
N ASN A 411 20.44 5.26 4.35
CA ASN A 411 20.27 3.81 4.25
C ASN A 411 21.41 3.24 3.42
N VAL A 412 22.04 2.19 3.92
CA VAL A 412 23.04 1.40 3.19
C VAL A 412 22.54 -0.04 3.16
N LYS A 413 22.48 -0.64 1.98
CA LYS A 413 22.02 -2.03 1.80
C LYS A 413 23.00 -2.80 0.96
N LEU A 414 23.28 -4.03 1.39
CA LEU A 414 23.98 -5.03 0.61
C LEU A 414 23.01 -6.18 0.37
N ARG A 415 22.82 -6.55 -0.90
CA ARG A 415 21.92 -7.62 -1.33
C ARG A 415 22.66 -8.62 -2.17
N GLY A 416 22.58 -9.91 -1.80
CA GLY A 416 22.98 -11.02 -2.62
C GLY A 416 21.75 -11.79 -3.10
N VAL A 417 21.68 -12.13 -4.38
CA VAL A 417 20.54 -12.85 -4.98
C VAL A 417 21.06 -14.03 -5.77
N TYR A 418 20.42 -15.16 -5.61
CA TYR A 418 20.64 -16.33 -6.46
C TYR A 418 19.29 -16.72 -7.08
N GLU A 419 19.22 -16.62 -8.41
CA GLU A 419 18.01 -16.93 -9.18
C GLU A 419 18.23 -18.14 -10.06
N PHE A 420 17.21 -18.97 -10.19
CA PHE A 420 17.19 -20.14 -11.06
C PHE A 420 15.90 -20.19 -11.87
N GLN A 421 16.04 -20.50 -13.14
CA GLN A 421 14.92 -20.71 -14.05
C GLN A 421 15.00 -22.15 -14.59
N VAL A 422 13.89 -22.87 -14.48
CA VAL A 422 13.76 -24.19 -15.11
C VAL A 422 13.25 -23.98 -16.53
N THR A 423 14.16 -24.02 -17.51
CA THR A 423 13.78 -24.02 -18.93
C THR A 423 13.58 -25.47 -19.40
N ALA A 424 12.40 -25.76 -19.90
CA ALA A 424 12.14 -27.02 -20.58
C ALA A 424 12.66 -26.89 -22.02
N ASP A 425 13.97 -27.13 -22.21
CA ASP A 425 14.49 -27.30 -23.54
C ASP A 425 14.05 -28.70 -24.06
N GLN A 426 13.47 -28.74 -25.27
CA GLN A 426 12.92 -29.96 -25.86
C GLN A 426 13.98 -31.05 -26.20
N GLN A 427 15.24 -30.76 -25.97
CA GLN A 427 16.35 -31.74 -26.10
C GLN A 427 17.00 -32.01 -24.74
N LYS A 428 16.52 -33.08 -24.09
CA LYS A 428 17.15 -33.92 -23.05
C LYS A 428 18.04 -33.34 -21.93
N ASN A 429 18.38 -32.07 -21.91
CA ASN A 429 19.16 -31.46 -20.83
C ASN A 429 18.35 -30.31 -20.17
N LYS A 430 17.90 -30.53 -18.94
CA LYS A 430 17.37 -29.45 -18.08
C LYS A 430 18.48 -28.47 -17.80
N THR A 431 18.56 -27.40 -18.57
CA THR A 431 19.52 -26.32 -18.32
C THR A 431 18.93 -25.38 -17.30
N PHE A 432 19.50 -25.33 -16.11
CA PHE A 432 19.19 -24.32 -15.12
C PHE A 432 19.92 -23.04 -15.52
N LEU A 433 19.19 -22.00 -15.89
CA LEU A 433 19.75 -20.66 -16.04
C LEU A 433 19.93 -20.08 -14.64
N ASN A 434 21.13 -20.21 -14.10
CA ASN A 434 21.45 -19.64 -12.79
C ASN A 434 21.98 -18.23 -12.98
N THR A 435 21.41 -17.29 -12.24
CA THR A 435 21.88 -15.92 -12.13
C THR A 435 22.33 -15.65 -10.72
N PHE A 436 23.50 -15.11 -10.55
CA PHE A 436 23.99 -14.60 -9.29
C PHE A 436 24.14 -13.09 -9.39
N GLU A 437 23.59 -12.33 -8.43
CA GLU A 437 23.70 -10.88 -8.39
C GLU A 437 24.11 -10.41 -7.00
N VAL A 438 25.06 -9.48 -6.95
CA VAL A 438 25.40 -8.71 -5.74
C VAL A 438 25.11 -7.25 -6.02
N LYS A 439 24.35 -6.62 -5.14
CA LYS A 439 24.03 -5.21 -5.23
C LYS A 439 24.36 -4.50 -3.93
N ALA A 440 25.13 -3.42 -4.01
CA ALA A 440 25.33 -2.44 -2.95
C ALA A 440 24.55 -1.17 -3.27
N GLU A 441 23.85 -0.62 -2.30
CA GLU A 441 23.04 0.59 -2.44
C GLU A 441 23.23 1.50 -1.24
N ALA A 442 23.44 2.79 -1.47
CA ALA A 442 23.42 3.83 -0.46
C ALA A 442 22.43 4.92 -0.87
N SER A 443 21.54 5.31 0.03
CA SER A 443 20.59 6.41 -0.22
C SER A 443 20.51 7.34 0.97
N LEU A 444 20.47 8.65 0.68
CA LEU A 444 20.34 9.73 1.64
C LEU A 444 19.06 10.51 1.33
N GLU A 445 18.11 10.46 2.24
CA GLU A 445 16.83 11.16 2.13
C GLU A 445 16.83 12.37 3.06
N PHE A 446 16.55 13.55 2.48
CA PHE A 446 16.39 14.81 3.19
C PHE A 446 14.88 15.10 3.33
N PRO A 447 14.35 15.41 4.53
CA PRO A 447 12.94 15.67 4.74
C PRO A 447 12.50 17.07 4.24
N ARG A 448 13.12 17.56 3.18
CA ARG A 448 12.89 18.87 2.55
C ARG A 448 13.36 18.86 1.11
N PHE A 449 12.94 19.84 0.31
CA PHE A 449 13.54 20.06 -1.00
C PHE A 449 14.92 20.70 -0.87
N LEU A 450 15.89 20.16 -1.57
CA LEU A 450 17.23 20.74 -1.77
C LEU A 450 17.21 21.59 -3.06
N LEU A 451 16.51 22.73 -2.98
CA LEU A 451 16.44 23.69 -4.08
C LEU A 451 17.16 24.98 -3.68
N PRO A 452 17.81 25.68 -4.63
CA PRO A 452 18.41 26.99 -4.38
C PRO A 452 17.36 28.11 -4.22
N ILE A 453 16.08 27.76 -4.20
CA ILE A 453 14.93 28.68 -4.07
C ILE A 453 14.37 28.56 -2.65
N SER A 454 13.88 29.69 -2.07
CA SER A 454 13.30 29.64 -0.73
C SER A 454 12.06 28.72 -0.69
N LEU A 455 12.05 27.81 0.25
CA LEU A 455 11.00 26.78 0.45
C LEU A 455 9.65 27.39 0.87
N ASP A 456 9.63 28.67 1.25
CA ASP A 456 8.41 29.39 1.64
C ASP A 456 7.37 29.51 0.51
N ARG A 457 7.79 29.24 -0.74
CA ARG A 457 6.89 29.20 -1.92
C ARG A 457 6.14 27.89 -2.07
N PHE A 458 6.63 26.82 -1.47
CA PHE A 458 5.99 25.51 -1.53
C PHE A 458 5.14 25.30 -0.28
N SER A 459 3.94 24.82 -0.46
CA SER A 459 3.07 24.49 0.66
C SER A 459 3.71 23.40 1.51
N GLN A 460 3.84 23.64 2.81
CA GLN A 460 4.33 22.69 3.78
C GLN A 460 3.45 21.42 3.84
N TYR A 461 2.19 21.51 3.36
CA TYR A 461 1.26 20.39 3.28
C TYR A 461 1.69 19.28 2.30
N PHE A 462 2.64 19.56 1.41
CA PHE A 462 3.08 18.60 0.37
C PHE A 462 4.10 17.56 0.86
N ARG A 463 4.53 17.58 2.12
CA ARG A 463 5.52 16.64 2.68
C ARG A 463 6.73 16.45 1.74
N PRO A 464 7.46 17.53 1.42
CA PRO A 464 8.54 17.48 0.47
C PRO A 464 9.74 16.69 1.01
N SER A 465 10.35 15.87 0.14
CA SER A 465 11.66 15.23 0.42
C SER A 465 12.55 15.26 -0.83
N SER A 466 13.86 15.22 -0.61
CA SER A 466 14.86 15.04 -1.65
C SER A 466 15.64 13.77 -1.39
N ILE A 467 15.96 13.03 -2.44
CA ILE A 467 16.65 11.75 -2.36
C ILE A 467 17.90 11.82 -3.23
N ILE A 468 19.04 11.44 -2.63
CA ILE A 468 20.27 11.13 -3.34
C ILE A 468 20.51 9.64 -3.14
N ALA A 469 20.65 8.89 -4.21
CA ALA A 469 20.91 7.47 -4.13
C ALA A 469 21.99 7.06 -5.13
N VAL A 470 22.88 6.15 -4.71
CA VAL A 470 23.84 5.50 -5.55
C VAL A 470 23.77 4.00 -5.34
N SER A 471 23.90 3.24 -6.40
CA SER A 471 23.96 1.78 -6.32
C SER A 471 24.87 1.21 -7.39
N TYR A 472 25.51 0.09 -7.07
CA TYR A 472 26.23 -0.72 -8.00
C TYR A 472 25.73 -2.15 -7.88
N SER A 473 25.39 -2.79 -9.00
CA SER A 473 25.05 -4.21 -9.06
C SER A 473 25.96 -4.90 -10.05
N TYR A 474 26.42 -6.10 -9.66
CA TYR A 474 27.15 -6.99 -10.53
C TYR A 474 26.35 -8.30 -10.66
N GLN A 475 25.92 -8.58 -11.88
CA GLN A 475 25.13 -9.75 -12.22
C GLN A 475 26.00 -10.70 -13.04
N PHE A 476 26.06 -11.94 -12.62
CA PHE A 476 26.72 -13.02 -13.34
C PHE A 476 25.66 -13.98 -13.88
N LYS A 477 25.64 -14.14 -15.19
CA LYS A 477 24.87 -15.16 -15.91
C LYS A 477 25.82 -16.09 -16.65
N ARG A 478 25.33 -17.22 -17.12
CA ARG A 478 26.13 -18.22 -17.81
C ARG A 478 26.84 -17.67 -19.05
N ASP A 479 26.15 -16.82 -19.81
CA ASP A 479 26.61 -16.35 -21.11
C ASP A 479 27.29 -14.98 -21.08
N TYR A 480 27.08 -14.20 -20.00
CA TYR A 480 27.64 -12.87 -19.79
C TYR A 480 27.65 -12.44 -18.33
N SER A 481 28.53 -11.51 -18.02
CA SER A 481 28.42 -10.73 -16.78
C SER A 481 28.04 -9.29 -17.08
N ARG A 482 27.46 -8.61 -16.10
CA ARG A 482 26.95 -7.24 -16.28
C ARG A 482 27.12 -6.41 -15.01
N GLY A 483 27.88 -5.35 -15.12
CA GLY A 483 27.98 -4.30 -14.10
C GLY A 483 26.98 -3.19 -14.39
N THR A 484 26.22 -2.76 -13.39
CA THR A 484 25.29 -1.63 -13.53
C THR A 484 25.53 -0.65 -12.40
N PHE A 485 25.93 0.55 -12.72
CA PHE A 485 26.03 1.67 -11.78
C PHE A 485 24.83 2.58 -11.97
N ASN A 486 24.16 2.97 -10.87
CA ASN A 486 23.08 3.94 -10.90
C ASN A 486 23.34 5.04 -9.89
N ALA A 487 23.06 6.29 -10.28
CA ALA A 487 23.05 7.45 -9.41
C ALA A 487 21.78 8.26 -9.67
N THR A 488 21.08 8.62 -8.61
CA THR A 488 19.82 9.34 -8.70
C THR A 488 19.81 10.53 -7.76
N PHE A 489 19.38 11.67 -8.28
CA PHE A 489 18.97 12.81 -7.48
C PHE A 489 17.52 13.12 -7.82
N GLY A 490 16.66 13.19 -6.79
CA GLY A 490 15.23 13.34 -7.02
C GLY A 490 14.50 14.06 -5.90
N TYR A 491 13.29 14.49 -6.25
CA TYR A 491 12.32 15.14 -5.37
C TYR A 491 11.08 14.26 -5.26
N ARG A 492 10.55 14.13 -4.06
CA ARG A 492 9.29 13.45 -3.78
C ARG A 492 8.39 14.38 -2.98
N TRP A 493 7.13 14.45 -3.36
CA TRP A 493 6.11 15.13 -2.57
C TRP A 493 4.77 14.42 -2.70
N ARG A 494 3.92 14.63 -1.71
CA ARG A 494 2.58 14.06 -1.68
C ARG A 494 1.55 15.17 -1.58
N GLN A 495 0.56 15.12 -2.45
CA GLN A 495 -0.57 16.06 -2.44
C GLN A 495 -1.86 15.26 -2.42
N ASN A 496 -2.64 15.38 -1.34
CA ASN A 496 -3.82 14.56 -1.11
C ASN A 496 -3.52 13.05 -1.23
N LEU A 497 -4.14 12.36 -2.19
CA LEU A 497 -3.97 10.94 -2.47
C LEU A 497 -2.92 10.67 -3.57
N GLY A 498 -2.35 11.73 -4.13
CA GLY A 498 -1.33 11.65 -5.18
C GLY A 498 0.09 11.74 -4.61
N GLU A 499 0.98 10.87 -5.08
CA GLU A 499 2.42 10.94 -4.83
C GLU A 499 3.14 11.30 -6.14
N HIS A 500 4.00 12.29 -6.07
CA HIS A 500 4.81 12.77 -7.17
C HIS A 500 6.29 12.49 -6.88
N VAL A 501 6.98 11.94 -7.86
CA VAL A 501 8.44 11.73 -7.82
C VAL A 501 9.02 12.33 -9.09
N PHE A 502 9.90 13.30 -8.93
CA PHE A 502 10.63 13.92 -10.04
C PHE A 502 12.13 13.74 -9.84
N ASN A 503 12.75 12.96 -10.68
CA ASN A 503 14.19 12.76 -10.72
C ASN A 503 14.77 13.58 -11.88
N PRO A 504 15.26 14.79 -11.66
CA PRO A 504 15.91 15.58 -12.70
C PRO A 504 17.19 14.93 -13.22
N ILE A 505 17.84 14.14 -12.38
CA ILE A 505 19.06 13.42 -12.70
C ILE A 505 18.92 11.96 -12.28
N GLU A 506 18.89 11.09 -13.27
CA GLU A 506 19.00 9.64 -13.08
C GLU A 506 20.02 9.12 -14.07
N ILE A 507 21.15 8.69 -13.57
CA ILE A 507 22.28 8.15 -14.34
C ILE A 507 22.25 6.64 -14.19
N SER A 508 22.39 5.95 -15.33
CA SER A 508 22.60 4.52 -15.36
C SER A 508 23.71 4.19 -16.33
N THR A 509 24.76 3.52 -15.87
CA THR A 509 25.85 3.07 -16.72
C THR A 509 25.86 1.54 -16.70
N ILE A 510 25.78 0.97 -17.86
CA ILE A 510 25.82 -0.48 -18.09
C ILE A 510 27.12 -0.86 -18.72
N GLN A 511 27.80 -1.82 -18.14
CA GLN A 511 29.05 -2.39 -18.64
C GLN A 511 28.90 -3.91 -18.76
N MET A 512 29.15 -4.43 -19.94
CA MET A 512 29.13 -5.85 -20.21
C MET A 512 30.53 -6.42 -20.00
N GLY A 513 30.62 -7.60 -19.38
CA GLY A 513 31.87 -8.30 -19.19
C GLY A 513 31.71 -9.80 -19.45
N ASN A 514 32.82 -10.48 -19.64
CA ASN A 514 32.92 -11.94 -19.78
C ASN A 514 31.82 -12.56 -20.66
N LEU A 515 31.79 -12.18 -21.95
CA LEU A 515 30.91 -12.81 -22.92
C LEU A 515 31.41 -14.20 -23.24
N SER A 516 30.54 -15.21 -23.26
CA SER A 516 30.89 -16.56 -23.73
C SER A 516 31.12 -16.51 -25.24
N GLU A 517 32.08 -17.34 -25.77
CA GLU A 517 32.37 -17.40 -27.20
C GLU A 517 31.13 -17.65 -28.05
N ARG A 518 30.23 -18.48 -27.58
CA ARG A 518 28.96 -18.77 -28.26
C ARG A 518 28.10 -17.53 -28.35
N PHE A 519 28.05 -16.75 -27.29
CA PHE A 519 27.21 -15.54 -27.20
C PHE A 519 27.84 -14.42 -28.04
N GLU A 520 29.16 -14.29 -28.00
CA GLU A 520 29.89 -13.31 -28.81
C GLU A 520 29.70 -13.54 -30.31
N LYS A 521 29.82 -14.79 -30.76
CA LYS A 521 29.54 -15.16 -32.15
C LYS A 521 28.12 -14.86 -32.57
N ALA A 522 27.16 -15.11 -31.68
CA ALA A 522 25.76 -14.76 -31.94
C ALA A 522 25.56 -13.26 -32.07
N LEU A 523 26.18 -12.44 -31.20
CA LEU A 523 26.11 -10.98 -31.31
C LEU A 523 26.75 -10.44 -32.60
N GLN A 524 27.88 -11.00 -33.07
CA GLN A 524 28.52 -10.65 -34.34
C GLN A 524 27.60 -10.97 -35.52
N GLU A 525 26.99 -12.15 -35.54
CA GLU A 525 26.02 -12.55 -36.55
C GLU A 525 24.81 -11.62 -36.62
N TYR A 526 24.29 -11.15 -35.47
CA TYR A 526 23.23 -10.19 -35.43
C TYR A 526 23.65 -8.80 -35.92
N GLN A 527 24.88 -8.40 -35.66
CA GLN A 527 25.44 -7.14 -36.18
C GLN A 527 25.56 -7.17 -37.70
N GLU A 528 26.02 -8.26 -38.26
CA GLU A 528 26.11 -8.50 -39.70
C GLU A 528 24.73 -8.45 -40.38
N LYS A 529 23.72 -9.05 -39.73
CA LYS A 529 22.32 -9.01 -40.17
C LYS A 529 21.62 -7.68 -39.87
N LYS A 530 22.38 -6.62 -39.52
CA LYS A 530 21.85 -5.30 -39.17
C LYS A 530 20.81 -5.28 -38.06
N ASN A 531 20.79 -6.29 -37.21
CA ASN A 531 19.95 -6.30 -36.02
C ASN A 531 20.61 -5.51 -34.89
N TYR A 532 20.68 -4.21 -35.09
CA TYR A 532 21.26 -3.29 -34.10
C TYR A 532 20.57 -3.33 -32.75
N ARG A 533 19.29 -3.77 -32.67
CA ARG A 533 18.56 -3.82 -31.41
C ARG A 533 19.18 -4.82 -30.43
N LEU A 534 19.41 -6.07 -30.85
CA LEU A 534 20.05 -7.08 -30.00
C LEU A 534 21.50 -6.70 -29.68
N TYR A 535 22.25 -6.18 -30.65
CA TYR A 535 23.59 -5.69 -30.41
C TYR A 535 23.65 -4.61 -29.31
N TYR A 536 22.79 -3.59 -29.38
CA TYR A 536 22.74 -2.52 -28.37
C TYR A 536 22.19 -2.98 -27.02
N GLN A 537 21.40 -4.05 -26.96
CA GLN A 537 20.94 -4.63 -25.68
C GLN A 537 22.10 -5.15 -24.82
N TYR A 538 23.15 -5.66 -25.48
CA TYR A 538 24.29 -6.28 -24.82
C TYR A 538 25.60 -5.51 -25.06
N SER A 539 25.51 -4.23 -25.29
CA SER A 539 26.65 -3.32 -25.39
C SER A 539 26.71 -2.35 -24.23
N ASP A 540 27.92 -1.86 -23.97
CA ASP A 540 28.14 -0.81 -23.00
C ASP A 540 27.42 0.48 -23.40
N HIS A 541 26.71 1.09 -22.47
CA HIS A 541 26.01 2.34 -22.75
C HIS A 541 25.75 3.16 -21.48
N PHE A 542 25.46 4.42 -21.69
CA PHE A 542 25.18 5.41 -20.67
C PHE A 542 23.77 5.96 -20.87
N ILE A 543 23.01 6.11 -19.78
CA ILE A 543 21.67 6.70 -19.78
C ILE A 543 21.62 7.84 -18.78
N LEU A 544 21.28 9.04 -19.22
CA LEU A 544 20.93 10.19 -18.36
C LEU A 544 19.49 10.56 -18.64
N THR A 545 18.64 10.38 -17.62
CA THR A 545 17.20 10.49 -17.78
C THR A 545 16.59 11.41 -16.72
N PRO A 546 16.05 12.57 -17.07
CA PRO A 546 14.97 13.17 -16.29
C PRO A 546 13.74 12.26 -16.30
N ARG A 547 13.19 11.96 -15.12
CA ARG A 547 12.01 11.10 -14.97
C ARG A 547 11.01 11.73 -14.02
N TYR A 548 9.73 11.72 -14.43
CA TYR A 548 8.61 12.09 -13.60
C TYR A 548 7.66 10.91 -13.45
N ARG A 549 7.26 10.64 -12.20
CA ARG A 549 6.26 9.62 -11.87
C ARG A 549 5.18 10.22 -10.99
N PHE A 550 3.94 10.00 -11.38
CA PHE A 550 2.76 10.29 -10.59
C PHE A 550 2.06 8.98 -10.24
N THR A 551 1.70 8.82 -8.95
CA THR A 551 0.94 7.67 -8.46
C THR A 551 -0.24 8.18 -7.67
N TYR A 552 -1.44 7.72 -8.03
CA TYR A 552 -2.68 8.00 -7.34
C TYR A 552 -3.30 6.69 -6.87
N ASN A 553 -3.79 6.66 -5.63
CA ASN A 553 -4.53 5.53 -5.08
C ASN A 553 -5.51 6.05 -4.03
N ASP A 554 -6.81 5.86 -4.26
CA ASP A 554 -7.87 6.29 -3.37
C ASP A 554 -8.45 5.15 -2.51
N GLN A 555 -7.79 3.99 -2.50
CA GLN A 555 -8.13 2.90 -1.61
C GLN A 555 -8.03 3.33 -0.15
N ARG A 556 -9.08 3.11 0.63
CA ARG A 556 -9.08 3.30 2.08
C ARG A 556 -9.13 1.97 2.79
N GLN A 557 -8.23 1.82 3.75
CA GLN A 557 -8.16 0.60 4.55
C GLN A 557 -9.40 0.46 5.41
N GLY A 558 -10.06 -0.71 5.34
CA GLY A 558 -11.26 -1.02 6.12
C GLY A 558 -12.58 -0.54 5.50
N GLU A 559 -12.57 0.25 4.43
CA GLU A 559 -13.77 0.63 3.68
C GLU A 559 -14.03 -0.30 2.50
N ILE A 560 -15.28 -0.76 2.36
CA ILE A 560 -15.75 -1.55 1.19
C ILE A 560 -16.34 -0.55 0.21
N ARG A 561 -15.51 -0.09 -0.71
CA ARG A 561 -15.93 0.81 -1.79
C ARG A 561 -15.08 0.61 -3.02
N ASP A 562 -15.57 1.08 -4.13
CA ASP A 562 -14.80 1.14 -5.36
C ASP A 562 -13.61 2.07 -5.21
N PHE A 563 -12.50 1.73 -5.82
CA PHE A 563 -11.30 2.55 -5.80
C PHE A 563 -10.50 2.47 -7.10
N ASN A 564 -9.68 3.50 -7.30
CA ASN A 564 -8.86 3.69 -8.47
C ASN A 564 -7.39 3.64 -8.10
N ARG A 565 -6.60 3.12 -9.02
CA ARG A 565 -5.15 3.17 -8.99
C ARG A 565 -4.63 3.65 -10.33
N LEU A 566 -3.84 4.72 -10.33
CA LEU A 566 -3.25 5.30 -11.53
C LEU A 566 -1.76 5.52 -11.29
N LYS A 567 -0.93 5.05 -12.20
CA LYS A 567 0.49 5.36 -12.30
C LYS A 567 0.76 5.95 -13.66
N VAL A 568 1.36 7.11 -13.69
CA VAL A 568 1.85 7.77 -14.92
C VAL A 568 3.35 7.97 -14.77
N GLU A 569 4.11 7.57 -15.77
CA GLU A 569 5.56 7.72 -15.78
C GLU A 569 6.01 8.30 -17.13
N VAL A 570 6.84 9.33 -17.09
CA VAL A 570 7.42 9.98 -18.28
C VAL A 570 8.92 10.12 -18.09
N GLU A 571 9.66 9.73 -19.11
CA GLU A 571 11.12 9.79 -19.17
C GLU A 571 11.57 10.46 -20.47
N VAL A 572 12.60 11.31 -20.39
CA VAL A 572 13.24 11.94 -21.55
C VAL A 572 14.75 11.80 -21.41
N ALA A 573 15.34 10.85 -22.10
CA ALA A 573 16.76 10.54 -21.95
C ALA A 573 17.63 11.19 -23.04
N GLY A 574 18.82 11.62 -22.66
CA GLY A 574 19.92 12.00 -23.57
C GLY A 574 19.73 13.26 -24.38
N SER A 575 18.54 13.90 -24.40
CA SER A 575 18.26 15.05 -25.25
C SER A 575 19.12 16.27 -24.90
N LEU A 576 19.32 16.54 -23.61
CA LEU A 576 20.20 17.61 -23.14
C LEU A 576 21.66 17.33 -23.53
N LEU A 577 22.11 16.08 -23.31
CA LEU A 577 23.47 15.67 -23.68
C LEU A 577 23.71 15.79 -25.20
N TYR A 578 22.73 15.41 -26.00
CA TYR A 578 22.80 15.53 -27.44
C TYR A 578 22.93 17.00 -27.88
N GLY A 579 22.11 17.89 -27.29
CA GLY A 579 22.21 19.33 -27.60
C GLY A 579 23.57 19.93 -27.22
N ILE A 580 24.12 19.56 -26.07
CA ILE A 580 25.45 19.98 -25.64
C ILE A 580 26.54 19.41 -26.56
N ALA A 581 26.48 18.11 -26.86
CA ALA A 581 27.44 17.47 -27.74
C ALA A 581 27.43 18.05 -29.17
N TYR A 582 26.24 18.32 -29.70
CA TYR A 582 26.06 18.98 -30.99
C TYR A 582 26.67 20.40 -31.01
N ALA A 583 26.45 21.17 -29.95
CA ALA A 583 27.01 22.52 -29.84
C ALA A 583 28.55 22.52 -29.76
N ILE A 584 29.16 21.49 -29.17
CA ILE A 584 30.62 21.40 -29.00
C ILE A 584 31.30 20.78 -30.24
N HIS A 585 30.70 19.73 -30.84
CA HIS A 585 31.35 18.88 -31.83
C HIS A 585 30.77 19.03 -33.25
N GLY A 586 29.67 19.81 -33.42
CA GLY A 586 28.97 19.93 -34.69
C GLY A 586 28.27 18.66 -35.17
N GLU A 587 27.93 18.55 -36.43
CA GLU A 587 27.26 17.38 -37.01
C GLU A 587 28.14 16.15 -36.97
N GLN A 588 27.55 15.03 -36.58
CA GLN A 588 28.24 13.75 -36.52
C GLN A 588 28.25 13.00 -37.86
N PRO A 589 29.30 12.20 -38.09
CA PRO A 589 29.28 11.17 -39.14
C PRO A 589 28.11 10.20 -38.89
N ARG A 590 27.37 9.86 -39.95
CA ARG A 590 26.11 9.06 -39.89
C ARG A 590 26.13 7.74 -39.09
N ASN A 591 27.29 7.24 -38.68
CA ASN A 591 27.45 5.93 -38.01
C ASN A 591 28.14 5.96 -36.65
N ALA A 592 28.65 7.09 -36.19
CA ALA A 592 29.33 7.22 -34.90
C ALA A 592 28.53 8.10 -33.95
N GLY A 593 27.67 7.55 -33.10
CA GLY A 593 26.95 8.35 -32.13
C GLY A 593 27.87 9.14 -31.16
N TYR A 594 27.39 10.22 -30.53
CA TYR A 594 28.15 10.95 -29.53
C TYR A 594 28.40 10.08 -28.31
N LYS A 595 29.56 10.22 -27.71
CA LYS A 595 29.97 9.46 -26.53
C LYS A 595 30.21 10.39 -25.34
N LEU A 596 29.85 9.92 -24.15
CA LEU A 596 30.20 10.53 -22.87
C LEU A 596 31.03 9.52 -22.06
N PHE A 597 32.20 9.92 -21.56
CA PHE A 597 33.15 9.00 -20.91
C PHE A 597 33.48 7.75 -21.74
N ASN A 598 33.64 7.97 -23.07
CA ASN A 598 33.87 6.90 -24.05
C ASN A 598 32.73 5.89 -24.24
N LEU A 599 31.58 6.10 -23.60
CA LEU A 599 30.37 5.29 -23.74
C LEU A 599 29.34 6.00 -24.63
N PRO A 600 28.66 5.32 -25.55
CA PRO A 600 27.53 5.89 -26.27
C PRO A 600 26.39 6.13 -25.29
N PHE A 601 25.76 7.30 -25.37
CA PHE A 601 24.60 7.59 -24.54
C PHE A 601 23.29 7.37 -25.28
N SER A 602 22.31 6.84 -24.55
CA SER A 602 20.98 6.58 -25.06
C SER A 602 20.14 7.83 -25.14
N GLN A 603 19.40 8.00 -26.26
CA GLN A 603 18.48 9.11 -26.48
C GLN A 603 17.09 8.58 -26.83
N TYR A 604 16.11 8.83 -25.94
CA TYR A 604 14.73 8.38 -26.12
C TYR A 604 13.75 9.20 -25.29
N THR A 605 12.48 9.12 -25.66
CA THR A 605 11.34 9.54 -24.81
C THR A 605 10.46 8.33 -24.54
N ARG A 606 10.04 8.14 -23.28
CA ARG A 606 9.19 7.04 -22.84
C ARG A 606 8.05 7.57 -21.96
N ALA A 607 6.85 7.11 -22.23
CA ALA A 607 5.68 7.36 -21.40
C ALA A 607 4.94 6.05 -21.13
N GLU A 608 4.41 5.89 -19.91
CA GLU A 608 3.65 4.73 -19.49
C GLU A 608 2.50 5.18 -18.58
N VAL A 609 1.32 4.61 -18.79
CA VAL A 609 0.12 4.83 -17.99
C VAL A 609 -0.45 3.47 -17.60
N ASP A 610 -0.44 3.16 -16.31
CA ASP A 610 -1.06 1.98 -15.72
C ASP A 610 -2.25 2.43 -14.86
N TYR A 611 -3.45 2.09 -15.29
CA TYR A 611 -4.70 2.42 -14.62
C TYR A 611 -5.46 1.15 -14.26
N ALA A 612 -5.89 1.05 -13.01
CA ALA A 612 -6.74 -0.02 -12.53
C ALA A 612 -7.93 0.53 -11.76
N HIS A 613 -9.13 0.05 -12.12
CA HIS A 613 -10.36 0.31 -11.39
C HIS A 613 -10.84 -0.97 -10.71
N HIS A 614 -11.14 -0.87 -9.42
CA HIS A 614 -11.62 -1.96 -8.59
C HIS A 614 -13.08 -1.73 -8.23
N PHE A 615 -13.98 -2.50 -8.83
CA PHE A 615 -15.36 -2.59 -8.40
C PHE A 615 -15.46 -3.57 -7.23
N THR A 616 -16.06 -3.15 -6.15
CA THR A 616 -16.15 -3.95 -4.90
C THR A 616 -17.58 -4.36 -4.63
N PHE A 617 -17.89 -5.65 -4.77
CA PHE A 617 -19.20 -6.24 -4.52
C PHE A 617 -19.26 -6.94 -3.15
N GLY A 618 -19.06 -6.17 -2.07
CA GLY A 618 -18.93 -6.67 -0.71
C GLY A 618 -17.48 -6.96 -0.29
N GLU A 619 -17.27 -7.55 0.89
CA GLU A 619 -15.95 -7.63 1.52
C GLU A 619 -14.91 -8.48 0.79
N LYS A 620 -15.33 -9.44 -0.03
CA LYS A 620 -14.43 -10.46 -0.60
C LYS A 620 -14.60 -10.70 -2.09
N THR A 621 -15.53 -10.00 -2.73
CA THR A 621 -15.80 -10.13 -4.17
C THR A 621 -15.48 -8.83 -4.85
N SER A 622 -14.64 -8.86 -5.87
CA SER A 622 -14.30 -7.67 -6.66
C SER A 622 -14.06 -8.01 -8.12
N LEU A 623 -14.38 -7.06 -8.98
CA LEU A 623 -14.02 -7.07 -10.40
C LEU A 623 -12.95 -5.98 -10.61
N VAL A 624 -11.84 -6.36 -11.19
CA VAL A 624 -10.75 -5.43 -11.49
C VAL A 624 -10.60 -5.30 -12.99
N LEU A 625 -10.59 -4.07 -13.46
CA LEU A 625 -10.27 -3.71 -14.84
C LEU A 625 -8.96 -2.94 -14.84
N ARG A 626 -7.99 -3.36 -15.63
CA ARG A 626 -6.69 -2.70 -15.77
C ARG A 626 -6.36 -2.44 -17.22
N ALA A 627 -5.79 -1.27 -17.48
CA ALA A 627 -5.17 -0.90 -18.75
C ALA A 627 -3.75 -0.40 -18.48
N ASP A 628 -2.76 -1.01 -19.13
CA ASP A 628 -1.34 -0.64 -19.06
C ASP A 628 -0.88 -0.32 -20.48
N LEU A 629 -0.61 0.96 -20.72
CA LEU A 629 -0.27 1.52 -22.02
C LEU A 629 1.08 2.19 -21.96
N GLY A 630 1.97 1.81 -22.85
CA GLY A 630 3.31 2.34 -22.90
C GLY A 630 3.77 2.68 -24.30
N VAL A 631 4.55 3.75 -24.42
CA VAL A 631 5.19 4.17 -25.66
C VAL A 631 6.60 4.65 -25.36
N GLY A 632 7.59 4.14 -26.13
CA GLY A 632 8.99 4.54 -26.06
C GLY A 632 9.53 4.78 -27.47
N TYR A 633 10.05 5.96 -27.72
CA TYR A 633 10.59 6.32 -29.01
C TYR A 633 12.05 6.74 -28.92
N SER A 634 12.93 6.00 -29.58
CA SER A 634 14.37 6.30 -29.68
C SER A 634 14.64 7.20 -30.87
N TYR A 635 15.54 8.18 -30.72
CA TYR A 635 15.89 9.12 -31.75
C TYR A 635 17.34 9.60 -31.59
N GLY A 636 17.82 10.43 -32.54
CA GLY A 636 19.15 11.03 -32.48
C GLY A 636 20.26 10.01 -32.29
N ASN A 637 20.87 10.04 -31.14
CA ASN A 637 21.99 9.15 -30.76
C ASN A 637 21.64 7.66 -30.63
N SER A 638 20.36 7.31 -30.56
CA SER A 638 19.90 5.94 -30.37
C SER A 638 19.08 5.42 -31.52
N LYS A 639 19.42 4.25 -32.03
CA LYS A 639 18.67 3.53 -33.07
C LYS A 639 17.54 2.65 -32.52
N SER A 640 17.62 2.26 -31.25
CA SER A 640 16.62 1.45 -30.55
C SER A 640 16.50 1.83 -29.07
N MET A 641 15.40 1.45 -28.43
CA MET A 641 15.26 1.58 -26.98
C MET A 641 16.29 0.72 -26.26
N PRO A 642 16.92 1.23 -25.17
CA PRO A 642 17.76 0.40 -24.30
C PRO A 642 16.96 -0.76 -23.71
N TYR A 643 17.64 -1.88 -23.46
CA TYR A 643 17.03 -3.08 -22.87
C TYR A 643 16.26 -2.77 -21.59
N GLU A 644 16.81 -1.96 -20.70
CA GLU A 644 16.29 -1.61 -19.38
C GLU A 644 15.03 -0.75 -19.44
N LYS A 645 14.75 -0.17 -20.58
CA LYS A 645 13.68 0.82 -20.79
C LYS A 645 12.64 0.38 -21.81
N ALA A 646 12.94 -0.67 -22.58
CA ALA A 646 12.02 -1.24 -23.54
C ALA A 646 10.88 -1.99 -22.82
N PHE A 647 9.73 -2.07 -23.49
CA PHE A 647 8.58 -2.79 -22.98
C PHE A 647 8.65 -4.29 -23.30
N PHE A 648 8.01 -5.07 -22.47
CA PHE A 648 7.84 -6.51 -22.67
C PHE A 648 6.43 -6.94 -22.29
N ALA A 649 6.00 -8.09 -22.79
CA ALA A 649 4.71 -8.69 -22.47
C ALA A 649 4.88 -10.15 -22.01
N GLY A 650 3.85 -10.65 -21.32
CA GLY A 650 3.85 -11.97 -20.70
C GLY A 650 4.20 -11.94 -19.21
N GLY A 651 4.07 -13.10 -18.57
CA GLY A 651 4.35 -13.27 -17.14
C GLY A 651 3.17 -12.98 -16.22
N ASN A 652 3.40 -13.21 -14.93
CA ASN A 652 2.36 -13.30 -13.92
C ASN A 652 1.64 -11.98 -13.57
N ASN A 653 2.16 -10.81 -13.97
CA ASN A 653 1.57 -9.49 -13.72
C ASN A 653 1.12 -8.76 -15.01
N SER A 654 1.18 -9.44 -16.14
CA SER A 654 0.82 -8.90 -17.46
C SER A 654 -0.13 -9.85 -18.18
N LEU A 655 0.36 -10.63 -19.13
CA LEU A 655 -0.40 -11.62 -19.90
C LEU A 655 -0.06 -13.02 -19.40
N ARG A 656 -0.87 -13.56 -18.50
CA ARG A 656 -0.57 -14.79 -17.73
C ARG A 656 -0.57 -16.09 -18.54
N ALA A 657 -1.07 -16.04 -19.76
CA ALA A 657 -1.05 -17.17 -20.67
C ALA A 657 0.23 -17.26 -21.51
N TRP A 658 1.21 -16.36 -21.30
CA TRP A 658 2.52 -16.40 -21.96
C TRP A 658 3.65 -16.26 -20.94
N PRO A 659 4.77 -16.98 -21.15
CA PRO A 659 5.98 -16.75 -20.37
C PRO A 659 6.51 -15.31 -20.56
N LEU A 660 7.29 -14.86 -19.59
CA LEU A 660 7.93 -13.56 -19.64
C LEU A 660 8.84 -13.44 -20.86
N TYR A 661 8.83 -12.30 -21.55
CA TYR A 661 9.63 -11.99 -22.74
C TYR A 661 9.39 -12.89 -23.96
N GLN A 662 8.34 -13.71 -23.99
CA GLN A 662 8.11 -14.64 -25.11
C GLN A 662 6.93 -14.25 -26.01
N LEU A 663 6.30 -13.09 -25.78
CA LEU A 663 5.20 -12.59 -26.59
C LEU A 663 5.62 -11.42 -27.47
N GLY A 664 5.17 -11.40 -28.71
CA GLY A 664 5.41 -10.31 -29.68
C GLY A 664 6.83 -10.28 -30.24
N PRO A 665 7.27 -9.15 -30.80
CA PRO A 665 6.50 -7.96 -31.11
C PRO A 665 5.50 -8.18 -32.26
N GLY A 666 4.34 -7.58 -32.18
CA GLY A 666 3.28 -7.67 -33.20
C GLY A 666 2.90 -9.11 -33.55
N GLY A 667 2.86 -9.38 -34.86
CA GLY A 667 2.61 -10.72 -35.42
C GLY A 667 3.87 -11.54 -35.66
N TYR A 668 4.99 -11.24 -35.01
CA TYR A 668 6.23 -11.99 -35.20
C TYR A 668 6.09 -13.44 -34.76
N ALA A 669 6.43 -14.37 -35.66
CA ALA A 669 6.52 -15.80 -35.40
C ALA A 669 7.98 -16.21 -35.25
N HIS A 670 8.35 -16.74 -34.09
CA HIS A 670 9.72 -17.21 -33.83
C HIS A 670 10.04 -18.45 -34.64
N PRO A 671 11.14 -18.47 -35.43
CA PRO A 671 11.52 -19.64 -36.20
C PRO A 671 11.90 -20.80 -35.28
N LYS A 672 11.35 -21.99 -35.56
CA LYS A 672 11.68 -23.20 -34.80
C LYS A 672 13.18 -23.54 -34.93
N GLY A 673 13.81 -23.91 -33.78
CA GLY A 673 15.20 -24.32 -33.75
C GLY A 673 16.24 -23.19 -33.70
N THR A 674 15.82 -21.93 -33.66
CA THR A 674 16.71 -20.80 -33.41
C THR A 674 16.72 -20.45 -31.91
N PRO A 675 17.82 -19.83 -31.39
CA PRO A 675 17.84 -19.35 -30.02
C PRO A 675 16.71 -18.31 -29.77
N ASP A 676 15.92 -18.48 -28.72
CA ASP A 676 14.87 -17.55 -28.36
C ASP A 676 15.44 -16.48 -27.41
N PHE A 677 15.52 -15.24 -27.90
CA PHE A 677 15.97 -14.10 -27.12
C PHE A 677 14.79 -13.38 -26.49
N GLU A 678 15.05 -12.63 -25.43
CA GLU A 678 14.08 -11.79 -24.77
C GLU A 678 13.45 -10.80 -25.76
N ARG A 679 12.13 -10.88 -25.93
CA ARG A 679 11.39 -10.07 -26.91
C ARG A 679 10.93 -8.77 -26.26
N LEU A 680 11.35 -7.67 -26.86
CA LEU A 680 11.11 -6.33 -26.36
C LEU A 680 10.41 -5.48 -27.41
N GLY A 681 9.58 -4.53 -26.97
CA GLY A 681 8.83 -3.61 -27.81
C GLY A 681 9.08 -2.14 -27.48
N ASP A 682 8.66 -1.29 -28.38
CA ASP A 682 8.65 0.17 -28.23
C ASP A 682 7.26 0.66 -27.78
N ILE A 683 6.21 -0.12 -28.08
CA ILE A 683 4.83 0.15 -27.70
C ILE A 683 4.34 -1.04 -26.88
N LEU A 684 3.60 -0.77 -25.82
CA LEU A 684 2.91 -1.76 -24.96
C LEU A 684 1.43 -1.42 -24.90
N MET A 685 0.59 -2.43 -25.07
CA MET A 685 -0.83 -2.32 -24.76
C MET A 685 -1.24 -3.62 -24.07
N VAL A 686 -1.65 -3.52 -22.79
CA VAL A 686 -2.13 -4.65 -21.98
C VAL A 686 -3.42 -4.27 -21.29
N PHE A 687 -4.41 -5.16 -21.38
CA PHE A 687 -5.69 -5.04 -20.73
C PHE A 687 -5.98 -6.30 -19.94
N ASN A 688 -6.39 -6.15 -18.69
CA ASN A 688 -6.70 -7.25 -17.81
C ASN A 688 -8.09 -7.06 -17.22
N ILE A 689 -8.85 -8.14 -17.17
CA ILE A 689 -10.13 -8.24 -16.45
C ILE A 689 -10.00 -9.40 -15.48
N GLU A 690 -10.23 -9.17 -14.19
CA GLU A 690 -10.13 -10.21 -13.17
C GLU A 690 -11.29 -10.15 -12.20
N GLN A 691 -12.10 -11.19 -12.17
CA GLN A 691 -13.14 -11.40 -11.16
C GLN A 691 -12.58 -12.22 -10.02
N ARG A 692 -12.64 -11.66 -8.80
CA ARG A 692 -12.18 -12.29 -7.56
C ARG A 692 -13.37 -12.65 -6.69
N PHE A 693 -13.37 -13.85 -6.10
CA PHE A 693 -14.46 -14.33 -5.26
C PHE A 693 -13.98 -15.24 -4.13
N PRO A 694 -14.67 -15.28 -2.99
CA PRO A 694 -14.33 -16.16 -1.88
C PRO A 694 -14.72 -17.62 -2.19
N ILE A 695 -13.90 -18.58 -1.76
CA ILE A 695 -14.22 -20.02 -1.83
C ILE A 695 -14.52 -20.52 -0.41
N VAL A 696 -13.53 -20.57 0.46
CA VAL A 696 -13.69 -20.99 1.85
C VAL A 696 -12.57 -20.48 2.73
N GLY A 697 -12.89 -19.88 3.86
CA GLY A 697 -11.90 -19.32 4.79
C GLY A 697 -11.02 -18.26 4.13
N GLY A 698 -9.69 -18.44 4.17
CA GLY A 698 -8.72 -17.60 3.47
C GLY A 698 -8.52 -17.93 1.99
N LEU A 699 -9.17 -19.00 1.47
CA LEU A 699 -9.04 -19.39 0.06
C LEU A 699 -9.99 -18.57 -0.80
N ARG A 700 -9.44 -17.93 -1.84
CA ARG A 700 -10.15 -17.14 -2.83
C ARG A 700 -9.90 -17.69 -4.23
N GLY A 701 -10.90 -17.61 -5.08
CA GLY A 701 -10.81 -17.90 -6.50
C GLY A 701 -10.66 -16.61 -7.32
N ALA A 702 -10.12 -16.76 -8.52
CA ALA A 702 -10.24 -15.74 -9.55
C ALA A 702 -10.41 -16.38 -10.92
N VAL A 703 -11.11 -15.66 -11.78
CA VAL A 703 -11.16 -15.93 -13.22
C VAL A 703 -10.69 -14.66 -13.91
N PHE A 704 -9.87 -14.80 -14.93
CA PHE A 704 -9.30 -13.65 -15.61
C PHE A 704 -9.32 -13.79 -17.13
N LEU A 705 -9.29 -12.64 -17.78
CA LEU A 705 -9.08 -12.48 -19.21
C LEU A 705 -8.02 -11.40 -19.42
N ASP A 706 -6.95 -11.76 -20.09
CA ASP A 706 -5.82 -10.89 -20.41
C ASP A 706 -5.75 -10.70 -21.92
N ALA A 707 -5.56 -9.46 -22.37
CA ALA A 707 -5.40 -9.11 -23.77
C ALA A 707 -4.24 -8.13 -23.91
N GLY A 708 -3.38 -8.30 -24.90
CA GLY A 708 -2.30 -7.34 -25.13
C GLY A 708 -1.22 -7.81 -26.07
N ASN A 709 -0.27 -6.93 -26.33
CA ASN A 709 0.95 -7.22 -27.10
C ASN A 709 1.94 -6.07 -26.94
N ILE A 710 3.13 -6.25 -27.51
CA ILE A 710 4.14 -5.21 -27.76
C ILE A 710 4.37 -5.05 -29.25
N TRP A 711 4.83 -3.86 -29.68
CA TRP A 711 5.17 -3.56 -31.08
C TRP A 711 6.42 -2.72 -31.17
N LEU A 712 7.00 -2.71 -32.36
CA LEU A 712 8.12 -1.84 -32.73
C LEU A 712 7.62 -0.62 -33.52
N PHE A 713 8.33 0.51 -33.43
CA PHE A 713 8.09 1.65 -34.31
C PHE A 713 8.77 1.50 -35.67
N ARG A 714 9.93 0.86 -35.69
CA ARG A 714 10.76 0.73 -36.90
C ARG A 714 10.79 -0.69 -37.42
N THR A 715 10.84 -0.83 -38.74
CA THR A 715 11.06 -2.13 -39.36
C THR A 715 12.35 -2.76 -38.88
N ASN A 716 12.29 -4.04 -38.60
CA ASN A 716 13.44 -4.84 -38.20
C ASN A 716 13.38 -6.18 -38.93
N GLU A 717 14.44 -6.53 -39.64
CA GLU A 717 14.50 -7.78 -40.43
C GLU A 717 14.37 -9.02 -39.55
N THR A 718 14.83 -8.95 -38.29
CA THR A 718 14.74 -10.05 -37.34
C THR A 718 13.32 -10.27 -36.81
N TYR A 719 12.50 -9.21 -36.79
CA TYR A 719 11.12 -9.26 -36.30
C TYR A 719 10.14 -8.89 -37.42
N PRO A 720 10.02 -9.71 -38.50
CA PRO A 720 9.02 -9.47 -39.54
C PRO A 720 7.63 -9.44 -38.93
N ASN A 721 6.79 -8.50 -39.38
CA ASN A 721 5.46 -8.22 -38.84
C ASN A 721 5.45 -7.70 -37.38
N GLY A 722 6.60 -7.28 -36.83
CA GLY A 722 6.72 -6.73 -35.46
C GLY A 722 6.35 -5.25 -35.36
N VAL A 723 6.21 -4.52 -36.46
CA VAL A 723 5.96 -3.08 -36.51
C VAL A 723 4.50 -2.76 -36.26
N PHE A 724 4.23 -1.76 -35.42
CA PHE A 724 2.89 -1.25 -35.17
C PHE A 724 2.24 -0.71 -36.45
N SER A 725 1.00 -1.15 -36.70
CA SER A 725 0.18 -0.66 -37.79
C SER A 725 -1.25 -0.38 -37.30
N PRO A 726 -1.74 0.87 -37.44
CA PRO A 726 -3.11 1.22 -37.06
C PRO A 726 -4.18 0.37 -37.73
N LYS A 727 -3.89 -0.20 -38.91
CA LYS A 727 -4.82 -1.02 -39.69
C LYS A 727 -4.90 -2.48 -39.22
N ARG A 728 -3.89 -2.97 -38.44
CA ARG A 728 -3.83 -4.39 -38.09
C ARG A 728 -3.53 -4.67 -36.61
N PHE A 729 -3.11 -3.69 -35.80
CA PHE A 729 -2.73 -3.91 -34.39
C PHE A 729 -3.80 -4.67 -33.57
N TYR A 730 -5.09 -4.39 -33.81
CA TYR A 730 -6.19 -5.08 -33.14
C TYR A 730 -6.28 -6.57 -33.51
N LYS A 731 -5.76 -6.98 -34.67
CA LYS A 731 -5.61 -8.36 -35.09
C LYS A 731 -4.35 -9.02 -34.53
N GLU A 732 -3.51 -8.28 -33.85
CA GLU A 732 -2.25 -8.77 -33.28
C GLU A 732 -2.30 -8.86 -31.75
N PHE A 733 -3.46 -8.63 -31.13
CA PHE A 733 -3.62 -8.88 -29.69
C PHE A 733 -3.54 -10.37 -29.39
N ALA A 734 -2.68 -10.72 -28.43
CA ALA A 734 -2.75 -11.99 -27.73
C ALA A 734 -3.94 -11.98 -26.79
N LEU A 735 -4.70 -13.07 -26.75
CA LEU A 735 -5.82 -13.24 -25.83
C LEU A 735 -5.59 -14.48 -24.99
N GLY A 736 -5.63 -14.35 -23.68
CA GLY A 736 -5.48 -15.44 -22.73
C GLY A 736 -6.53 -15.36 -21.63
N THR A 737 -6.95 -16.50 -21.14
CA THR A 737 -7.83 -16.62 -19.99
C THR A 737 -7.23 -17.54 -18.96
N GLY A 738 -7.86 -17.68 -17.85
CA GLY A 738 -7.43 -18.65 -16.85
C GLY A 738 -8.16 -18.55 -15.53
N VAL A 739 -7.74 -19.42 -14.65
CA VAL A 739 -8.25 -19.51 -13.29
C VAL A 739 -7.10 -19.36 -12.32
N GLY A 740 -7.39 -18.83 -11.16
CA GLY A 740 -6.38 -18.66 -10.12
C GLY A 740 -6.91 -18.96 -8.74
N LEU A 741 -6.04 -19.53 -7.91
CA LEU A 741 -6.26 -19.73 -6.49
C LEU A 741 -5.39 -18.75 -5.70
N ARG A 742 -5.97 -18.18 -4.66
CA ARG A 742 -5.31 -17.27 -3.75
C ARG A 742 -5.57 -17.71 -2.33
N TYR A 743 -4.53 -17.75 -1.51
CA TYR A 743 -4.69 -18.01 -0.09
C TYR A 743 -4.22 -16.80 0.71
N ASP A 744 -5.16 -16.19 1.43
CA ASP A 744 -4.94 -14.99 2.23
C ASP A 744 -4.57 -15.39 3.67
N PHE A 745 -3.31 -15.12 4.06
CA PHE A 745 -2.78 -15.34 5.41
C PHE A 745 -3.00 -14.13 6.34
N LYS A 746 -3.78 -13.12 5.92
CA LYS A 746 -4.03 -11.83 6.58
C LYS A 746 -2.87 -10.82 6.42
N PHE A 747 -1.60 -11.26 6.51
CA PHE A 747 -0.41 -10.40 6.38
C PHE A 747 0.28 -10.57 5.03
N PHE A 748 0.04 -11.62 4.29
CA PHE A 748 0.43 -11.79 2.89
C PHE A 748 -0.53 -12.74 2.17
N LEU A 749 -0.50 -12.70 0.85
CA LEU A 749 -1.33 -13.53 -0.02
C LEU A 749 -0.44 -14.31 -0.98
N ILE A 750 -0.63 -15.63 -1.04
CA ILE A 750 -0.02 -16.49 -2.06
C ILE A 750 -1.04 -16.72 -3.16
N ARG A 751 -0.60 -16.59 -4.41
CA ARG A 751 -1.43 -16.92 -5.57
C ARG A 751 -0.76 -17.93 -6.48
N MET A 752 -1.59 -18.73 -7.13
CA MET A 752 -1.26 -19.62 -8.22
C MET A 752 -2.28 -19.40 -9.33
N ASP A 753 -1.84 -18.93 -10.46
CA ASP A 753 -2.65 -18.74 -11.65
C ASP A 753 -2.29 -19.77 -12.73
N VAL A 754 -3.30 -20.26 -13.43
CA VAL A 754 -3.14 -21.15 -14.58
C VAL A 754 -3.69 -20.41 -15.80
N GLY A 755 -2.81 -20.02 -16.69
CA GLY A 755 -3.12 -19.31 -17.92
C GLY A 755 -3.33 -20.26 -19.08
N ILE A 756 -4.32 -19.97 -19.92
CA ILE A 756 -4.73 -20.70 -21.12
C ILE A 756 -4.68 -19.73 -22.28
N PRO A 757 -3.81 -19.90 -23.28
CA PRO A 757 -3.80 -19.07 -24.47
C PRO A 757 -5.05 -19.35 -25.32
N LEU A 758 -5.77 -18.29 -25.65
CA LEU A 758 -6.94 -18.32 -26.53
C LEU A 758 -6.55 -18.01 -27.97
N ARG A 759 -5.78 -16.95 -28.15
CA ARG A 759 -5.36 -16.45 -29.46
C ARG A 759 -3.92 -16.02 -29.46
N ASP A 760 -3.13 -16.57 -30.38
CA ASP A 760 -1.70 -16.27 -30.55
C ASP A 760 -1.49 -15.31 -31.73
N PRO A 761 -0.93 -14.11 -31.52
CA PRO A 761 -0.67 -13.14 -32.58
C PRO A 761 0.41 -13.60 -33.59
N SER A 762 1.30 -14.52 -33.21
CA SER A 762 2.32 -15.05 -34.13
C SER A 762 1.70 -15.81 -35.30
N LEU A 763 0.47 -16.27 -35.16
CA LEU A 763 -0.33 -16.90 -36.19
C LEU A 763 -1.36 -15.97 -36.83
N ALA A 764 -1.22 -14.64 -36.63
CA ALA A 764 -2.13 -13.65 -37.17
C ALA A 764 -2.21 -13.74 -38.71
N GLY A 765 -3.43 -13.85 -39.23
CA GLY A 765 -3.67 -14.07 -40.66
C GLY A 765 -4.00 -15.52 -41.05
N SER A 766 -3.70 -16.48 -40.17
CA SER A 766 -4.14 -17.87 -40.29
C SER A 766 -5.47 -18.13 -39.56
N LYS A 767 -6.24 -19.11 -40.03
CA LYS A 767 -7.40 -19.65 -39.27
C LYS A 767 -6.98 -20.30 -37.93
N ASP A 768 -5.72 -20.66 -37.79
CA ASP A 768 -5.15 -21.31 -36.62
C ASP A 768 -4.71 -20.32 -35.52
N CYS A 769 -4.90 -19.02 -35.72
CA CYS A 769 -4.59 -18.00 -34.70
C CYS A 769 -5.38 -18.20 -33.39
N TRP A 770 -6.51 -18.86 -33.43
CA TRP A 770 -7.29 -19.26 -32.27
C TRP A 770 -6.79 -20.62 -31.73
N VAL A 771 -5.68 -20.58 -31.01
CA VAL A 771 -4.95 -21.77 -30.51
C VAL A 771 -5.80 -22.62 -29.54
N ILE A 772 -6.83 -22.06 -28.94
CA ILE A 772 -7.78 -22.80 -28.09
C ILE A 772 -8.42 -23.98 -28.82
N ARG A 773 -8.56 -23.93 -30.16
CA ARG A 773 -9.12 -25.00 -30.95
C ARG A 773 -8.26 -26.26 -30.97
N HIS A 774 -6.97 -26.10 -30.75
CA HIS A 774 -5.97 -27.17 -30.74
C HIS A 774 -5.28 -27.32 -29.38
N PHE A 775 -5.96 -26.84 -28.32
CA PHE A 775 -5.46 -26.79 -26.95
C PHE A 775 -5.04 -28.19 -26.46
N LYS A 776 -3.87 -28.23 -25.82
CA LYS A 776 -3.33 -29.42 -25.14
C LYS A 776 -2.98 -29.06 -23.71
N LEU A 777 -3.08 -29.99 -22.77
CA LEU A 777 -2.76 -29.75 -21.36
C LEU A 777 -1.32 -29.23 -21.14
N LYS A 778 -0.41 -29.50 -22.06
CA LYS A 778 0.97 -28.97 -22.02
C LYS A 778 1.07 -27.47 -22.30
N ASP A 779 0.03 -26.88 -22.89
CA ASP A 779 0.00 -25.46 -23.22
C ASP A 779 -0.46 -24.59 -22.02
N LEU A 780 -0.72 -25.22 -20.86
CA LEU A 780 -1.02 -24.53 -19.62
C LEU A 780 0.22 -23.82 -19.09
N ILE A 781 0.07 -22.53 -18.76
CA ILE A 781 1.12 -21.74 -18.13
C ILE A 781 0.79 -21.55 -16.66
N PHE A 782 1.67 -22.06 -15.80
CA PHE A 782 1.55 -21.94 -14.34
C PHE A 782 2.35 -20.75 -13.85
N ASN A 783 1.65 -19.85 -13.14
CA ASN A 783 2.25 -18.64 -12.55
C ASN A 783 2.11 -18.67 -11.03
N PHE A 784 3.21 -18.52 -10.33
CA PHE A 784 3.23 -18.32 -8.88
C PHE A 784 3.52 -16.86 -8.56
N GLY A 785 2.88 -16.35 -7.53
CA GLY A 785 3.09 -14.98 -7.08
C GLY A 785 2.72 -14.76 -5.63
N ILE A 786 3.27 -13.69 -5.04
CA ILE A 786 2.91 -13.16 -3.73
C ILE A 786 2.20 -11.82 -3.96
N GLY A 787 1.05 -11.65 -3.32
CA GLY A 787 0.18 -10.49 -3.55
C GLY A 787 -0.73 -10.63 -4.78
N TYR A 788 -1.53 -9.59 -5.02
CA TYR A 788 -2.36 -9.49 -6.23
C TYR A 788 -1.50 -9.09 -7.44
N PRO A 789 -1.92 -9.41 -8.68
CA PRO A 789 -1.13 -9.09 -9.87
C PRO A 789 -1.10 -7.57 -10.16
N PHE A 790 -2.13 -6.85 -9.76
CA PHE A 790 -2.31 -5.41 -9.93
C PHE A 790 -3.33 -4.85 -8.94
#